data_731df6fdc003e4712a4ea22d1ae5f3b9
#
_entry.id   731df6fdc003e4712a4ea22d1ae5f3b9
#
_cell.length_a   1.000
_cell.length_b   1.000
_cell.length_c   1.000
_cell.angle_alpha   90.00
_cell.angle_beta   90.00
_cell.angle_gamma   90.00
#
_symmetry.space_group_name_H-M   'P 1'
#
loop_
_entity.id
_entity.type
_entity.pdbx_description
1 polymer ?
#
loop_
_entity_poly.entity_id
_entity_poly.type
_entity_poly.pdbx_seq_one_letter_code
_entity_poly.pdbx_strand_id
1 'polypeptide(L)'
;MHIFVLDFGVVLTDIVLDGSISLEIRQLASIILKQYVEGHWSSLSEEKFRPPEVGVQAKNIIRQNLPNGLRDESSKIRSSVAHAMSRIASFDWPDSWPDLFTILIQALHSMDGNIIHGAMRVFTEFAGEISDLQVPQIAPTLLPEMLKIFKNTQVYGVRTSSRSVNIFSTIAGLIGLMRDFYKGIEKEHLYPYLPEFLSTCSQQLALSDGPSSDCGIKMEILKALEVLVKHFPKYMLQHITSILPPVWAIFTQSVDHYIKTTINCIDSTDDVVDEDGEILSFENLVYSTFEFIVALVESSKFKKTVQQYLEEILFFTMVYMQITDEQVDLWSNDPNQFVEDEDEETLSYSVRISAQFLILTLCQRFKEAPQKLFNAVGRLKLKGDELRTQGDEHWWKYYEVILLCLGYVQQSILEKVETGELKDDFKNSVKEMLVTACSTEAGSAFLVGQSFWTSSKLAAILDDQSISHFLQATVGALGEGQNTVLRVFAVKSLYGFCDYLRDSNKTNLLHPFLEQIAAGILSMATQFSESVLALTLETLMIVIKVNLEFTSTLVQNSQLIPLINALYLKYATDHHLEPIIEDLLGDLAEIPTCYAVIMEKIVPTLLSILEAPEDKVPPVMVAPTIDVLTVLIRKGPKPIQQSFILNTFPLVSKKALQSDDEGIIQVFFCFS
;
A
#
# COMPACT_ATOMS: atom_id res chain seq x y z
N MET A 1 -8.45 46.09 17.22
CA MET A 1 -8.10 44.71 16.90
C MET A 1 -8.44 44.32 15.44
N HIS A 2 -9.55 44.81 14.83
CA HIS A 2 -9.92 44.50 13.43
C HIS A 2 -8.98 45.07 12.34
N ILE A 3 -8.30 46.20 12.57
CA ILE A 3 -7.42 46.83 11.58
C ILE A 3 -6.11 46.03 11.42
N PHE A 4 -5.60 45.36 12.44
CA PHE A 4 -4.39 44.55 12.39
C PHE A 4 -4.53 43.26 11.60
N VAL A 5 -5.72 42.70 11.47
CA VAL A 5 -5.96 41.43 10.72
C VAL A 5 -6.02 41.67 9.20
N LEU A 6 -6.49 42.85 8.77
CA LEU A 6 -6.65 43.19 7.34
C LEU A 6 -5.31 43.38 6.61
N ASP A 7 -4.28 43.88 7.30
CA ASP A 7 -2.95 44.11 6.70
C ASP A 7 -1.93 43.01 7.04
N PHE A 8 -2.30 42.03 7.85
CA PHE A 8 -1.38 41.01 8.34
C PHE A 8 -0.74 40.20 7.23
N GLY A 9 -1.51 39.78 6.23
CA GLY A 9 -1.00 39.06 5.07
C GLY A 9 -0.02 39.87 4.24
N VAL A 10 -0.22 41.19 4.14
CA VAL A 10 0.70 42.11 3.45
C VAL A 10 2.02 42.18 4.22
N VAL A 11 1.97 42.37 5.54
CA VAL A 11 3.19 42.41 6.39
C VAL A 11 3.95 41.09 6.31
N LEU A 12 3.27 39.95 6.33
CA LEU A 12 3.92 38.65 6.14
C LEU A 12 4.61 38.55 4.78
N THR A 13 3.95 39.03 3.71
CA THR A 13 4.52 39.05 2.37
C THR A 13 5.77 39.91 2.32
N ASP A 14 5.76 41.10 2.91
CA ASP A 14 6.91 42.00 2.97
C ASP A 14 8.09 41.34 3.75
N ILE A 15 7.82 40.70 4.90
CA ILE A 15 8.85 39.97 5.65
C ILE A 15 9.46 38.82 4.81
N VAL A 16 8.64 38.05 4.12
CA VAL A 16 9.10 36.95 3.26
C VAL A 16 10.00 37.45 2.14
N LEU A 17 9.69 38.60 1.56
CA LEU A 17 10.40 39.16 0.41
C LEU A 17 11.63 40.01 0.79
N ASP A 18 11.76 40.45 2.03
CA ASP A 18 12.88 41.27 2.48
C ASP A 18 14.14 40.44 2.76
N GLY A 19 15.07 40.41 1.81
CA GLY A 19 16.36 39.73 1.94
C GLY A 19 17.28 40.23 3.07
N SER A 20 16.97 41.38 3.70
CA SER A 20 17.72 41.87 4.86
C SER A 20 17.34 41.18 6.19
N ILE A 21 16.22 40.49 6.20
CA ILE A 21 15.74 39.74 7.37
C ILE A 21 16.36 38.33 7.34
N SER A 22 16.67 37.79 8.53
CA SER A 22 17.27 36.46 8.66
C SER A 22 16.38 35.37 8.05
N LEU A 23 17.02 34.32 7.47
CA LEU A 23 16.32 33.25 6.75
C LEU A 23 15.29 32.53 7.63
N GLU A 24 15.59 32.33 8.91
CA GLU A 24 14.71 31.64 9.88
C GLU A 24 13.40 32.40 10.07
N ILE A 25 13.48 33.74 10.21
CA ILE A 25 12.30 34.61 10.35
C ILE A 25 11.49 34.62 9.05
N ARG A 26 12.15 34.71 7.90
CA ARG A 26 11.48 34.67 6.61
C ARG A 26 10.80 33.31 6.35
N GLN A 27 11.42 32.20 6.74
CA GLN A 27 10.82 30.86 6.67
C GLN A 27 9.59 30.76 7.58
N LEU A 28 9.67 31.23 8.82
CA LEU A 28 8.51 31.27 9.72
C LEU A 28 7.37 32.11 9.15
N ALA A 29 7.70 33.32 8.63
CA ALA A 29 6.71 34.19 8.02
C ALA A 29 6.06 33.53 6.78
N SER A 30 6.83 32.78 5.98
CA SER A 30 6.31 32.09 4.81
C SER A 30 5.35 30.95 5.16
N ILE A 31 5.61 30.21 6.24
CA ILE A 31 4.70 29.17 6.76
C ILE A 31 3.40 29.82 7.25
N ILE A 32 3.51 30.92 8.01
CA ILE A 32 2.33 31.65 8.52
C ILE A 32 1.53 32.24 7.36
N LEU A 33 2.20 32.79 6.32
CA LEU A 33 1.54 33.31 5.12
C LEU A 33 0.76 32.23 4.38
N LYS A 34 1.34 31.04 4.24
CA LYS A 34 0.66 29.88 3.66
C LYS A 34 -0.62 29.55 4.44
N GLN A 35 -0.54 29.41 5.77
CA GLN A 35 -1.70 29.13 6.62
C GLN A 35 -2.74 30.27 6.57
N TYR A 36 -2.28 31.50 6.51
CA TYR A 36 -3.14 32.67 6.39
C TYR A 36 -3.91 32.69 5.05
N VAL A 37 -3.25 32.36 3.94
CA VAL A 37 -3.92 32.22 2.63
C VAL A 37 -4.94 31.08 2.68
N GLU A 38 -4.58 29.92 3.20
CA GLU A 38 -5.50 28.78 3.29
C GLU A 38 -6.74 29.07 4.13
N GLY A 39 -6.56 29.82 5.24
CA GLY A 39 -7.65 30.08 6.20
C GLY A 39 -8.47 31.33 5.94
N HIS A 40 -7.95 32.35 5.25
CA HIS A 40 -8.60 33.65 5.18
C HIS A 40 -8.77 34.22 3.76
N TRP A 41 -8.21 33.54 2.72
CA TRP A 41 -8.23 34.10 1.36
C TRP A 41 -9.62 34.17 0.75
N SER A 42 -10.38 33.10 0.83
CA SER A 42 -11.70 33.02 0.20
C SER A 42 -12.69 32.26 1.06
N SER A 43 -13.89 32.82 1.20
CA SER A 43 -15.02 32.15 1.85
C SER A 43 -15.53 30.90 1.11
N LEU A 44 -15.08 30.67 -0.14
CA LEU A 44 -15.36 29.45 -0.91
C LEU A 44 -14.58 28.22 -0.41
N SER A 45 -13.60 28.42 0.48
CA SER A 45 -12.86 27.32 1.12
C SER A 45 -13.62 26.80 2.35
N GLU A 46 -14.78 26.22 2.17
CA GLU A 46 -15.80 25.91 3.20
C GLU A 46 -15.25 25.24 4.46
N GLU A 47 -14.40 24.24 4.35
CA GLU A 47 -13.87 23.47 5.49
C GLU A 47 -12.73 24.17 6.24
N LYS A 48 -11.93 25.01 5.57
CA LYS A 48 -10.72 25.64 6.13
C LYS A 48 -10.91 27.12 6.42
N PHE A 49 -11.98 27.75 5.90
CA PHE A 49 -12.19 29.19 6.02
C PHE A 49 -12.43 29.63 7.46
N ARG A 50 -11.70 30.66 7.87
CA ARG A 50 -11.82 31.33 9.18
C ARG A 50 -12.05 32.83 8.96
N PRO A 51 -13.22 33.38 9.35
CA PRO A 51 -13.46 34.80 9.21
C PRO A 51 -12.45 35.64 10.04
N PRO A 52 -12.12 36.88 9.60
CA PRO A 52 -12.64 37.56 8.40
C PRO A 52 -11.87 37.17 7.11
N GLU A 53 -12.54 37.37 5.96
CA GLU A 53 -11.91 37.25 4.65
C GLU A 53 -10.96 38.42 4.40
N VAL A 54 -9.85 38.16 3.67
CA VAL A 54 -8.84 39.16 3.29
C VAL A 54 -9.48 40.27 2.44
N GLY A 55 -9.25 41.52 2.78
CA GLY A 55 -9.78 42.65 2.03
C GLY A 55 -9.21 42.78 0.62
N VAL A 56 -10.01 43.29 -0.32
CA VAL A 56 -9.66 43.42 -1.74
C VAL A 56 -8.34 44.15 -1.96
N GLN A 57 -8.05 45.20 -1.19
CA GLN A 57 -6.81 45.96 -1.31
C GLN A 57 -5.59 45.11 -0.91
N ALA A 58 -5.68 44.38 0.21
CA ALA A 58 -4.61 43.50 0.67
C ALA A 58 -4.39 42.33 -0.33
N LYS A 59 -5.46 41.73 -0.87
CA LYS A 59 -5.37 40.73 -1.95
C LYS A 59 -4.60 41.25 -3.16
N ASN A 60 -4.89 42.48 -3.60
CA ASN A 60 -4.21 43.09 -4.75
C ASN A 60 -2.71 43.30 -4.49
N ILE A 61 -2.34 43.80 -3.30
CA ILE A 61 -0.94 44.01 -2.91
C ILE A 61 -0.18 42.69 -2.86
N ILE A 62 -0.78 41.67 -2.23
CA ILE A 62 -0.17 40.32 -2.14
C ILE A 62 0.04 39.74 -3.53
N ARG A 63 -0.97 39.75 -4.41
CA ARG A 63 -0.85 39.24 -5.80
C ARG A 63 0.22 39.97 -6.61
N GLN A 64 0.40 41.26 -6.38
CA GLN A 64 1.41 42.06 -7.07
C GLN A 64 2.84 41.77 -6.60
N ASN A 65 3.03 41.56 -5.29
CA ASN A 65 4.36 41.46 -4.69
C ASN A 65 4.86 40.00 -4.63
N LEU A 66 3.97 39.03 -4.34
CA LEU A 66 4.32 37.66 -4.07
C LEU A 66 5.14 36.98 -5.19
N PRO A 67 4.91 37.24 -6.49
CA PRO A 67 5.72 36.65 -7.57
C PRO A 67 7.21 36.99 -7.48
N ASN A 68 7.59 38.09 -6.82
CA ASN A 68 9.00 38.45 -6.63
C ASN A 68 9.75 37.42 -5.76
N GLY A 69 9.05 36.65 -4.90
CA GLY A 69 9.65 35.61 -4.08
C GLY A 69 10.05 34.35 -4.87
N LEU A 70 9.61 34.20 -6.13
CA LEU A 70 10.03 33.07 -6.98
C LEU A 70 11.52 33.14 -7.36
N ARG A 71 12.17 34.29 -7.20
CA ARG A 71 13.62 34.48 -7.46
C ARG A 71 14.50 34.30 -6.22
N ASP A 72 13.92 34.00 -5.06
CA ASP A 72 14.67 33.90 -3.80
C ASP A 72 15.78 32.86 -3.89
N GLU A 73 16.92 33.11 -3.25
CA GLU A 73 18.05 32.18 -3.20
C GLU A 73 17.68 30.89 -2.45
N SER A 74 16.84 31.00 -1.40
CA SER A 74 16.38 29.85 -0.63
C SER A 74 15.27 29.08 -1.34
N SER A 75 15.49 27.80 -1.62
CA SER A 75 14.47 26.90 -2.19
C SER A 75 13.22 26.80 -1.30
N LYS A 76 13.39 26.83 0.02
CA LYS A 76 12.28 26.78 0.99
C LYS A 76 11.37 28.01 0.90
N ILE A 77 11.94 29.21 0.66
CA ILE A 77 11.15 30.42 0.43
C ILE A 77 10.44 30.33 -0.92
N ARG A 78 11.15 29.93 -2.01
CA ARG A 78 10.53 29.73 -3.33
C ARG A 78 9.35 28.76 -3.27
N SER A 79 9.50 27.61 -2.60
CA SER A 79 8.44 26.60 -2.46
C SER A 79 7.25 27.11 -1.67
N SER A 80 7.47 27.83 -0.55
CA SER A 80 6.39 28.41 0.24
C SER A 80 5.62 29.49 -0.51
N VAL A 81 6.34 30.35 -1.25
CA VAL A 81 5.75 31.38 -2.12
C VAL A 81 4.95 30.74 -3.23
N ALA A 82 5.52 29.72 -3.91
CA ALA A 82 4.84 29.00 -4.98
C ALA A 82 3.53 28.36 -4.49
N HIS A 83 3.55 27.72 -3.33
CA HIS A 83 2.34 27.15 -2.73
C HIS A 83 1.28 28.21 -2.42
N ALA A 84 1.67 29.35 -1.81
CA ALA A 84 0.74 30.44 -1.54
C ALA A 84 0.14 31.00 -2.84
N MET A 85 0.96 31.16 -3.89
CA MET A 85 0.51 31.61 -5.22
C MET A 85 -0.47 30.62 -5.85
N SER A 86 -0.19 29.32 -5.77
CA SER A 86 -1.07 28.27 -6.31
C SER A 86 -2.44 28.28 -5.59
N ARG A 87 -2.44 28.39 -4.26
CA ARG A 87 -3.71 28.47 -3.49
C ARG A 87 -4.50 29.73 -3.80
N ILE A 88 -3.84 30.88 -3.98
CA ILE A 88 -4.49 32.12 -4.43
C ILE A 88 -5.07 31.92 -5.83
N ALA A 89 -4.30 31.32 -6.74
CA ALA A 89 -4.69 31.09 -8.11
C ALA A 89 -5.94 30.23 -8.24
N SER A 90 -6.11 29.20 -7.40
CA SER A 90 -7.28 28.31 -7.43
C SER A 90 -8.61 29.04 -7.21
N PHE A 91 -8.58 30.20 -6.51
CA PHE A 91 -9.77 31.03 -6.28
C PHE A 91 -9.85 32.24 -7.20
N ASP A 92 -8.71 32.83 -7.58
CA ASP A 92 -8.66 34.14 -8.20
C ASP A 92 -8.41 34.09 -9.71
N TRP A 93 -7.85 33.03 -10.27
CA TRP A 93 -7.63 32.90 -11.68
C TRP A 93 -8.84 32.26 -12.39
N PRO A 94 -9.29 32.75 -13.57
CA PRO A 94 -8.69 33.87 -14.33
C PRO A 94 -9.23 35.27 -13.93
N ASP A 95 -10.33 35.34 -13.17
CA ASP A 95 -11.16 36.54 -13.04
C ASP A 95 -10.47 37.68 -12.27
N SER A 96 -9.89 37.37 -11.12
CA SER A 96 -9.27 38.36 -10.22
C SER A 96 -7.74 38.43 -10.36
N TRP A 97 -7.11 37.47 -11.05
CA TRP A 97 -5.67 37.45 -11.33
C TRP A 97 -5.35 37.02 -12.78
N PRO A 98 -5.83 37.74 -13.79
CA PRO A 98 -5.76 37.32 -15.20
C PRO A 98 -4.34 37.25 -15.76
N ASP A 99 -3.41 38.01 -15.23
CA ASP A 99 -2.02 38.13 -15.69
C ASP A 99 -1.07 37.08 -15.09
N LEU A 100 -1.55 36.24 -14.14
CA LEU A 100 -0.72 35.22 -13.47
C LEU A 100 0.04 34.33 -14.47
N PHE A 101 -0.65 33.76 -15.46
CA PHE A 101 0.00 32.88 -16.46
C PHE A 101 1.03 33.64 -17.32
N THR A 102 0.76 34.88 -17.64
CA THR A 102 1.74 35.72 -18.37
C THR A 102 3.01 35.92 -17.54
N ILE A 103 2.87 36.21 -16.24
CA ILE A 103 4.01 36.34 -15.32
C ILE A 103 4.82 35.04 -15.25
N LEU A 104 4.13 33.89 -15.07
CA LEU A 104 4.79 32.60 -14.93
C LEU A 104 5.49 32.16 -16.24
N ILE A 105 4.89 32.36 -17.41
CA ILE A 105 5.51 32.04 -18.69
C ILE A 105 6.73 32.95 -18.94
N GLN A 106 6.65 34.26 -18.61
CA GLN A 106 7.81 35.13 -18.67
C GLN A 106 8.95 34.69 -17.73
N ALA A 107 8.58 34.16 -16.52
CA ALA A 107 9.53 33.59 -15.59
C ALA A 107 10.25 32.37 -16.19
N LEU A 108 9.55 31.48 -16.90
CA LEU A 108 10.16 30.33 -17.60
C LEU A 108 11.16 30.73 -18.69
N HIS A 109 11.00 31.92 -19.26
CA HIS A 109 11.91 32.47 -20.30
C HIS A 109 13.05 33.34 -19.73
N SER A 110 13.18 33.45 -18.41
CA SER A 110 14.06 34.42 -17.74
C SER A 110 15.55 34.08 -17.78
N MET A 111 15.98 32.92 -18.20
CA MET A 111 17.37 32.41 -18.08
C MET A 111 17.94 32.36 -16.65
N ASP A 112 17.14 32.64 -15.63
CA ASP A 112 17.49 32.53 -14.21
C ASP A 112 16.92 31.22 -13.65
N GLY A 113 17.82 30.33 -13.20
CA GLY A 113 17.43 29.00 -12.71
C GLY A 113 16.50 29.05 -11.50
N ASN A 114 16.68 30.01 -10.58
CA ASN A 114 15.81 30.14 -9.40
C ASN A 114 14.39 30.55 -9.77
N ILE A 115 14.29 31.53 -10.72
CA ILE A 115 12.99 32.01 -11.20
C ILE A 115 12.24 30.90 -11.95
N ILE A 116 12.97 30.18 -12.84
CA ILE A 116 12.40 29.02 -13.57
C ILE A 116 11.92 27.95 -12.60
N HIS A 117 12.75 27.59 -11.62
CA HIS A 117 12.38 26.63 -10.59
C HIS A 117 11.12 27.07 -9.81
N GLY A 118 11.09 28.33 -9.35
CA GLY A 118 9.93 28.89 -8.65
C GLY A 118 8.65 28.86 -9.50
N ALA A 119 8.74 29.28 -10.78
CA ALA A 119 7.58 29.23 -11.68
C ALA A 119 7.09 27.79 -11.97
N MET A 120 8.01 26.86 -12.18
CA MET A 120 7.67 25.43 -12.36
C MET A 120 6.98 24.87 -11.11
N ARG A 121 7.42 25.29 -9.91
CA ARG A 121 6.77 24.88 -8.66
C ARG A 121 5.32 25.38 -8.58
N VAL A 122 5.06 26.65 -8.97
CA VAL A 122 3.68 27.17 -9.04
C VAL A 122 2.84 26.34 -10.00
N PHE A 123 3.36 26.02 -11.19
CA PHE A 123 2.63 25.20 -12.16
C PHE A 123 2.37 23.79 -11.66
N THR A 124 3.32 23.15 -10.98
CA THR A 124 3.13 21.80 -10.42
C THR A 124 2.02 21.80 -9.36
N GLU A 125 2.09 22.72 -8.40
CA GLU A 125 1.07 22.85 -7.35
C GLU A 125 -0.30 23.21 -7.93
N PHE A 126 -0.32 24.17 -8.89
CA PHE A 126 -1.57 24.61 -9.52
C PHE A 126 -2.19 23.52 -10.40
N ALA A 127 -1.38 22.70 -11.11
CA ALA A 127 -1.88 21.63 -11.96
C ALA A 127 -2.74 20.62 -11.16
N GLY A 128 -2.41 20.39 -9.90
CA GLY A 128 -3.21 19.53 -8.99
C GLY A 128 -4.54 20.15 -8.54
N GLU A 129 -4.72 21.49 -8.69
CA GLU A 129 -5.90 22.23 -8.23
C GLU A 129 -6.80 22.71 -9.40
N ILE A 130 -6.41 22.42 -10.65
CA ILE A 130 -7.13 22.88 -11.86
C ILE A 130 -8.52 22.25 -11.94
N SER A 131 -9.54 23.10 -12.09
CA SER A 131 -10.90 22.63 -12.38
C SER A 131 -11.11 22.31 -13.86
N ASP A 132 -12.10 21.46 -14.14
CA ASP A 132 -12.48 21.09 -15.51
C ASP A 132 -12.72 22.30 -16.42
N LEU A 133 -13.30 23.38 -15.90
CA LEU A 133 -13.61 24.60 -16.66
C LEU A 133 -12.36 25.40 -17.07
N GLN A 134 -11.26 25.23 -16.34
CA GLN A 134 -10.00 25.94 -16.57
C GLN A 134 -9.11 25.22 -17.59
N VAL A 135 -9.22 23.89 -17.72
CA VAL A 135 -8.38 23.08 -18.63
C VAL A 135 -8.35 23.58 -20.07
N PRO A 136 -9.51 23.89 -20.74
CA PRO A 136 -9.51 24.40 -22.11
C PRO A 136 -8.82 25.76 -22.28
N GLN A 137 -8.73 26.55 -21.21
CA GLN A 137 -8.08 27.87 -21.23
C GLN A 137 -6.56 27.74 -21.01
N ILE A 138 -6.13 26.76 -20.23
CA ILE A 138 -4.73 26.56 -19.82
C ILE A 138 -3.97 25.70 -20.83
N ALA A 139 -4.56 24.60 -21.28
CA ALA A 139 -3.89 23.58 -22.09
C ALA A 139 -3.22 24.15 -23.37
N PRO A 140 -3.85 25.07 -24.15
CA PRO A 140 -3.23 25.62 -25.34
C PRO A 140 -1.95 26.41 -25.10
N THR A 141 -1.79 26.96 -23.91
CA THR A 141 -0.60 27.74 -23.54
C THR A 141 0.42 26.88 -22.81
N LEU A 142 -0.02 26.03 -21.88
CA LEU A 142 0.89 25.32 -20.99
C LEU A 142 1.51 24.07 -21.65
N LEU A 143 0.73 23.29 -22.42
CA LEU A 143 1.27 22.07 -23.06
C LEU A 143 2.43 22.33 -24.02
N PRO A 144 2.39 23.34 -24.94
CA PRO A 144 3.53 23.62 -25.80
C PRO A 144 4.77 24.13 -25.05
N GLU A 145 4.60 24.90 -23.95
CA GLU A 145 5.73 25.35 -23.13
C GLU A 145 6.35 24.19 -22.35
N MET A 146 5.55 23.30 -21.77
CA MET A 146 6.04 22.09 -21.10
C MET A 146 6.80 21.18 -22.08
N LEU A 147 6.27 20.97 -23.27
CA LEU A 147 6.95 20.20 -24.32
C LEU A 147 8.27 20.85 -24.75
N LYS A 148 8.32 22.18 -24.87
CA LYS A 148 9.55 22.95 -25.21
C LYS A 148 10.62 22.76 -24.13
N ILE A 149 10.27 22.84 -22.85
CA ILE A 149 11.18 22.61 -21.72
C ILE A 149 11.69 21.16 -21.75
N PHE A 150 10.80 20.20 -21.89
CA PHE A 150 11.14 18.78 -21.94
C PHE A 150 12.12 18.43 -23.07
N LYS A 151 11.95 19.01 -24.25
CA LYS A 151 12.87 18.83 -25.39
C LYS A 151 14.26 19.42 -25.18
N ASN A 152 14.39 20.41 -24.30
CA ASN A 152 15.63 21.16 -24.11
C ASN A 152 16.22 20.89 -22.70
N THR A 153 16.28 19.64 -22.29
CA THR A 153 16.79 19.21 -20.97
C THR A 153 18.20 19.72 -20.68
N GLN A 154 19.05 19.86 -21.71
CA GLN A 154 20.39 20.43 -21.56
C GLN A 154 20.39 21.93 -21.16
N VAL A 155 19.34 22.67 -21.50
CA VAL A 155 19.20 24.09 -21.18
C VAL A 155 18.53 24.29 -19.81
N TYR A 156 17.45 23.54 -19.55
CA TYR A 156 16.63 23.71 -18.37
C TYR A 156 17.03 22.81 -17.18
N GLY A 157 17.86 21.80 -17.44
CA GLY A 157 18.25 20.78 -16.45
C GLY A 157 17.21 19.66 -16.31
N VAL A 158 17.67 18.54 -15.73
CA VAL A 158 16.87 17.31 -15.62
C VAL A 158 15.63 17.53 -14.74
N ARG A 159 15.78 18.25 -13.61
CA ARG A 159 14.66 18.46 -12.65
C ARG A 159 13.53 19.30 -13.25
N THR A 160 13.88 20.41 -13.90
CA THR A 160 12.87 21.25 -14.57
C THR A 160 12.18 20.49 -15.70
N SER A 161 12.92 19.68 -16.45
CA SER A 161 12.35 18.84 -17.50
C SER A 161 11.46 17.73 -16.93
N SER A 162 11.84 17.11 -15.84
CA SER A 162 11.02 16.12 -15.12
C SER A 162 9.66 16.71 -14.69
N ARG A 163 9.67 17.88 -14.06
CA ARG A 163 8.45 18.61 -13.71
C ARG A 163 7.60 18.98 -14.92
N SER A 164 8.23 19.35 -16.05
CA SER A 164 7.47 19.65 -17.26
C SER A 164 6.73 18.41 -17.80
N VAL A 165 7.31 17.20 -17.66
CA VAL A 165 6.64 15.94 -17.98
C VAL A 165 5.47 15.69 -17.03
N ASN A 166 5.66 15.90 -15.73
CA ASN A 166 4.61 15.76 -14.71
C ASN A 166 3.43 16.69 -15.01
N ILE A 167 3.66 17.98 -15.23
CA ILE A 167 2.61 18.97 -15.55
C ILE A 167 1.89 18.59 -16.85
N PHE A 168 2.65 18.19 -17.89
CA PHE A 168 2.06 17.73 -19.16
C PHE A 168 1.14 16.52 -18.93
N SER A 169 1.59 15.55 -18.15
CA SER A 169 0.84 14.34 -17.80
C SER A 169 -0.43 14.66 -17.02
N THR A 170 -0.35 15.55 -16.04
CA THR A 170 -1.51 15.98 -15.23
C THR A 170 -2.58 16.61 -16.10
N ILE A 171 -2.21 17.55 -16.97
CA ILE A 171 -3.15 18.17 -17.92
C ILE A 171 -3.74 17.12 -18.89
N ALA A 172 -2.91 16.19 -19.39
CA ALA A 172 -3.38 15.13 -20.27
C ALA A 172 -4.39 14.21 -19.55
N GLY A 173 -4.14 13.88 -18.28
CA GLY A 173 -5.06 13.10 -17.45
C GLY A 173 -6.41 13.81 -17.26
N LEU A 174 -6.40 15.11 -16.93
CA LEU A 174 -7.61 15.92 -16.82
C LEU A 174 -8.39 15.96 -18.13
N ILE A 175 -7.72 16.17 -19.28
CA ILE A 175 -8.36 16.08 -20.61
C ILE A 175 -8.98 14.70 -20.82
N GLY A 176 -8.32 13.63 -20.34
CA GLY A 176 -8.82 12.26 -20.41
C GLY A 176 -10.12 12.05 -19.64
N LEU A 177 -10.22 12.60 -18.44
CA LEU A 177 -11.42 12.56 -17.58
C LEU A 177 -12.57 13.37 -18.19
N MET A 178 -12.26 14.51 -18.80
CA MET A 178 -13.26 15.41 -19.40
C MET A 178 -13.82 14.93 -20.74
N ARG A 179 -13.17 13.98 -21.40
CA ARG A 179 -13.51 13.55 -22.78
C ARG A 179 -14.96 13.09 -22.94
N ASP A 180 -15.55 12.51 -21.91
CA ASP A 180 -16.92 12.01 -21.95
C ASP A 180 -17.94 13.14 -21.87
N PHE A 181 -17.57 14.28 -21.29
CA PHE A 181 -18.40 15.49 -21.17
C PHE A 181 -18.14 16.47 -22.32
N TYR A 182 -16.88 16.63 -22.76
CA TYR A 182 -16.46 17.58 -23.80
C TYR A 182 -15.86 16.83 -24.99
N LYS A 183 -16.73 16.40 -25.92
CA LYS A 183 -16.34 15.60 -27.09
C LYS A 183 -15.32 16.34 -27.96
N GLY A 184 -14.15 15.72 -28.14
CA GLY A 184 -13.13 16.21 -29.03
C GLY A 184 -12.09 17.12 -28.41
N ILE A 185 -12.18 17.41 -27.10
CA ILE A 185 -11.22 18.23 -26.35
C ILE A 185 -9.77 17.70 -26.52
N GLU A 186 -9.61 16.38 -26.55
CA GLU A 186 -8.32 15.73 -26.75
C GLU A 186 -7.71 16.02 -28.12
N LYS A 187 -8.56 16.14 -29.16
CA LYS A 187 -8.10 16.40 -30.54
C LYS A 187 -7.67 17.86 -30.73
N GLU A 188 -8.31 18.75 -30.01
CA GLU A 188 -8.04 20.19 -30.09
C GLU A 188 -6.82 20.58 -29.25
N HIS A 189 -6.73 20.08 -28.03
CA HIS A 189 -5.78 20.59 -27.04
C HIS A 189 -4.61 19.65 -26.72
N LEU A 190 -4.70 18.33 -26.98
CA LEU A 190 -3.66 17.37 -26.62
C LEU A 190 -2.96 16.72 -27.83
N TYR A 191 -3.74 16.16 -28.76
CA TYR A 191 -3.19 15.38 -29.88
C TYR A 191 -2.20 16.13 -30.78
N PRO A 192 -2.27 17.45 -30.96
CA PRO A 192 -1.25 18.18 -31.71
C PRO A 192 0.17 18.07 -31.13
N TYR A 193 0.30 17.88 -29.82
CA TYR A 193 1.58 17.83 -29.10
C TYR A 193 2.07 16.41 -28.82
N LEU A 194 1.18 15.40 -28.81
CA LEU A 194 1.52 14.02 -28.45
C LEU A 194 2.60 13.37 -29.34
N PRO A 195 2.62 13.51 -30.67
CA PRO A 195 3.64 12.84 -31.49
C PRO A 195 5.05 13.24 -31.09
N GLU A 196 5.27 14.54 -30.86
CA GLU A 196 6.58 15.06 -30.46
C GLU A 196 6.90 14.72 -29.01
N PHE A 197 5.91 14.79 -28.11
CA PHE A 197 6.06 14.38 -26.72
C PHE A 197 6.48 12.90 -26.61
N LEU A 198 5.79 11.99 -27.29
CA LEU A 198 6.10 10.55 -27.28
C LEU A 198 7.45 10.23 -27.91
N SER A 199 7.83 10.96 -28.97
CA SER A 199 9.18 10.84 -29.57
C SER A 199 10.26 11.26 -28.58
N THR A 200 10.05 12.35 -27.84
CA THR A 200 10.99 12.84 -26.82
C THR A 200 11.05 11.86 -25.63
N CYS A 201 9.92 11.32 -25.19
CA CYS A 201 9.87 10.26 -24.17
C CYS A 201 10.74 9.06 -24.56
N SER A 202 10.56 8.54 -25.78
CA SER A 202 11.33 7.40 -26.27
C SER A 202 12.84 7.69 -26.32
N GLN A 203 13.24 8.89 -26.73
CA GLN A 203 14.64 9.31 -26.76
C GLN A 203 15.22 9.42 -25.35
N GLN A 204 14.52 10.06 -24.42
CA GLN A 204 14.99 10.26 -23.05
C GLN A 204 15.09 8.93 -22.27
N LEU A 205 14.14 8.01 -22.44
CA LEU A 205 14.21 6.68 -21.84
C LEU A 205 15.41 5.85 -22.33
N ALA A 206 15.87 6.09 -23.57
CA ALA A 206 17.02 5.40 -24.15
C ALA A 206 18.37 5.98 -23.73
N LEU A 207 18.40 7.15 -23.06
CA LEU A 207 19.65 7.75 -22.59
C LEU A 207 20.19 7.03 -21.36
N SER A 208 21.52 6.89 -21.31
CA SER A 208 22.21 6.51 -20.07
C SER A 208 22.10 7.61 -19.03
N ASP A 209 22.20 7.24 -17.75
CA ASP A 209 22.19 8.22 -16.66
C ASP A 209 23.39 9.17 -16.75
N GLY A 210 23.13 10.45 -16.49
CA GLY A 210 24.11 11.53 -16.65
C GLY A 210 23.45 12.92 -16.60
N PRO A 211 24.14 13.96 -17.08
CA PRO A 211 23.66 15.34 -16.95
C PRO A 211 22.30 15.64 -17.60
N SER A 212 21.84 14.81 -18.53
CA SER A 212 20.59 14.99 -19.28
C SER A 212 19.53 13.92 -19.02
N SER A 213 19.82 12.92 -18.17
CA SER A 213 18.88 11.84 -17.85
C SER A 213 19.26 11.18 -16.54
N ASP A 214 18.28 10.86 -15.72
CA ASP A 214 18.43 10.09 -14.46
C ASP A 214 17.16 9.28 -14.16
N CYS A 215 17.15 8.56 -13.04
CA CYS A 215 15.99 7.79 -12.60
C CYS A 215 14.73 8.65 -12.48
N GLY A 216 14.84 9.89 -11.98
CA GLY A 216 13.69 10.76 -11.74
C GLY A 216 12.95 11.17 -13.01
N ILE A 217 13.67 11.61 -14.07
CA ILE A 217 13.01 11.97 -15.33
C ILE A 217 12.42 10.72 -16.02
N LYS A 218 13.12 9.58 -15.95
CA LYS A 218 12.61 8.31 -16.52
C LYS A 218 11.33 7.86 -15.80
N MET A 219 11.28 7.99 -14.47
CA MET A 219 10.11 7.71 -13.65
C MET A 219 8.92 8.59 -14.06
N GLU A 220 9.11 9.91 -14.18
CA GLU A 220 8.03 10.82 -14.59
C GLU A 220 7.55 10.55 -16.02
N ILE A 221 8.45 10.14 -16.93
CA ILE A 221 8.06 9.70 -18.28
C ILE A 221 7.20 8.45 -18.23
N LEU A 222 7.56 7.45 -17.41
CA LEU A 222 6.77 6.21 -17.26
C LEU A 222 5.38 6.49 -16.69
N LYS A 223 5.27 7.36 -15.66
CA LYS A 223 3.97 7.82 -15.12
C LYS A 223 3.14 8.54 -16.19
N ALA A 224 3.77 9.40 -17.01
CA ALA A 224 3.08 10.07 -18.09
C ALA A 224 2.58 9.09 -19.16
N LEU A 225 3.38 8.09 -19.53
CA LEU A 225 2.99 7.05 -20.48
C LEU A 225 1.86 6.16 -19.92
N GLU A 226 1.87 5.87 -18.62
CA GLU A 226 0.79 5.17 -17.92
C GLU A 226 -0.54 5.94 -18.04
N VAL A 227 -0.55 7.23 -17.71
CA VAL A 227 -1.72 8.11 -17.85
C VAL A 227 -2.24 8.11 -19.29
N LEU A 228 -1.35 8.21 -20.27
CA LEU A 228 -1.72 8.20 -21.68
C LEU A 228 -2.28 6.85 -22.13
N VAL A 229 -1.75 5.74 -21.63
CA VAL A 229 -2.28 4.38 -21.90
C VAL A 229 -3.67 4.21 -21.31
N LYS A 230 -3.89 4.65 -20.08
CA LYS A 230 -5.19 4.56 -19.38
C LYS A 230 -6.26 5.40 -20.08
N HIS A 231 -5.97 6.64 -20.39
CA HIS A 231 -6.96 7.57 -20.95
C HIS A 231 -7.07 7.56 -22.47
N PHE A 232 -5.98 7.31 -23.21
CA PHE A 232 -5.94 7.40 -24.69
C PHE A 232 -5.42 6.11 -25.36
N PRO A 233 -5.91 4.90 -25.00
CA PRO A 233 -5.33 3.63 -25.45
C PRO A 233 -5.35 3.45 -26.96
N LYS A 234 -6.36 4.02 -27.67
CA LYS A 234 -6.44 3.93 -29.15
C LYS A 234 -5.34 4.77 -29.84
N TYR A 235 -5.01 5.91 -29.27
CA TYR A 235 -3.93 6.76 -29.77
C TYR A 235 -2.58 6.12 -29.50
N MET A 236 -2.37 5.69 -28.25
CA MET A 236 -1.13 5.06 -27.80
C MET A 236 -0.79 3.78 -28.57
N LEU A 237 -1.79 3.00 -29.01
CA LEU A 237 -1.56 1.77 -29.78
C LEU A 237 -0.78 2.04 -31.08
N GLN A 238 -0.91 3.22 -31.69
CA GLN A 238 -0.19 3.58 -32.91
C GLN A 238 1.29 3.91 -32.65
N HIS A 239 1.65 4.28 -31.41
CA HIS A 239 2.98 4.68 -31.03
C HIS A 239 3.70 3.67 -30.14
N ILE A 240 3.03 2.60 -29.70
CA ILE A 240 3.57 1.65 -28.74
C ILE A 240 4.87 0.97 -29.21
N THR A 241 5.01 0.72 -30.51
CA THR A 241 6.20 0.10 -31.11
C THR A 241 7.47 0.92 -30.97
N SER A 242 7.36 2.25 -30.82
CA SER A 242 8.51 3.14 -30.58
C SER A 242 8.80 3.33 -29.08
N ILE A 243 7.81 3.15 -28.23
CA ILE A 243 7.92 3.36 -26.78
C ILE A 243 8.41 2.09 -26.06
N LEU A 244 7.92 0.90 -26.47
CA LEU A 244 8.26 -0.34 -25.78
C LEU A 244 9.75 -0.69 -25.76
N PRO A 245 10.55 -0.51 -26.82
CA PRO A 245 11.94 -0.92 -26.77
C PRO A 245 12.76 -0.26 -25.65
N PRO A 246 12.74 1.06 -25.45
CA PRO A 246 13.49 1.65 -24.33
C PRO A 246 12.91 1.29 -22.96
N VAL A 247 11.60 1.15 -22.80
CA VAL A 247 10.99 0.66 -21.55
C VAL A 247 11.41 -0.78 -21.27
N TRP A 248 11.41 -1.62 -22.29
CA TRP A 248 11.86 -3.00 -22.22
C TRP A 248 13.34 -3.10 -21.82
N ALA A 249 14.17 -2.22 -22.37
CA ALA A 249 15.58 -2.14 -22.00
C ALA A 249 15.74 -1.77 -20.51
N ILE A 250 15.01 -0.79 -20.00
CA ILE A 250 14.99 -0.44 -18.58
C ILE A 250 14.57 -1.65 -17.76
N PHE A 251 13.45 -2.30 -18.08
CA PHE A 251 12.91 -3.42 -17.32
C PHE A 251 13.87 -4.62 -17.25
N THR A 252 14.58 -4.93 -18.33
CA THR A 252 15.42 -6.14 -18.40
C THR A 252 16.88 -5.90 -18.04
N GLN A 253 17.46 -4.74 -18.39
CA GLN A 253 18.88 -4.45 -18.18
C GLN A 253 19.18 -3.93 -16.77
N SER A 254 18.17 -3.41 -16.08
CA SER A 254 18.32 -2.90 -14.71
C SER A 254 18.31 -4.00 -13.65
N VAL A 255 17.96 -5.24 -14.00
CA VAL A 255 17.85 -6.37 -13.06
C VAL A 255 19.15 -6.64 -12.31
N ASP A 256 20.28 -6.72 -13.02
CA ASP A 256 21.56 -7.02 -12.36
C ASP A 256 22.00 -5.90 -11.41
N HIS A 257 21.68 -4.65 -11.75
CA HIS A 257 21.91 -3.52 -10.86
C HIS A 257 21.02 -3.62 -9.62
N TYR A 258 19.71 -3.87 -9.80
CA TYR A 258 18.75 -4.03 -8.70
C TYR A 258 19.14 -5.17 -7.74
N ILE A 259 19.56 -6.32 -8.28
CA ILE A 259 20.05 -7.44 -7.46
C ILE A 259 21.22 -7.02 -6.58
N LYS A 260 22.19 -6.28 -7.13
CA LYS A 260 23.39 -5.90 -6.38
C LYS A 260 23.15 -4.80 -5.36
N THR A 261 22.34 -3.83 -5.70
CA THR A 261 22.13 -2.63 -4.87
C THR A 261 21.01 -2.81 -3.86
N THR A 262 19.89 -3.42 -4.25
CA THR A 262 18.68 -3.50 -3.43
C THR A 262 18.46 -4.90 -2.85
N ILE A 263 18.56 -5.96 -3.67
CA ILE A 263 18.28 -7.32 -3.19
C ILE A 263 19.38 -7.81 -2.23
N ASN A 264 20.64 -7.64 -2.59
CA ASN A 264 21.76 -8.18 -1.84
C ASN A 264 22.62 -7.11 -1.15
N CYS A 265 22.24 -5.84 -1.22
CA CYS A 265 22.89 -4.69 -0.56
C CYS A 265 24.43 -4.69 -0.67
N ILE A 266 24.98 -5.22 -1.79
CA ILE A 266 26.44 -5.34 -2.01
C ILE A 266 27.03 -3.96 -2.34
N ASP A 267 26.36 -3.21 -3.19
CA ASP A 267 26.75 -1.87 -3.60
C ASP A 267 25.81 -0.85 -2.94
N SER A 268 26.36 0.20 -2.30
CA SER A 268 25.56 1.27 -1.72
C SER A 268 24.93 2.12 -2.83
N THR A 269 23.64 2.43 -2.72
CA THR A 269 22.99 3.49 -3.50
C THR A 269 23.02 4.77 -2.68
N ASP A 270 23.68 5.81 -3.18
CA ASP A 270 23.43 7.16 -2.69
C ASP A 270 22.14 7.63 -3.34
N ASP A 271 21.02 7.50 -2.64
CA ASP A 271 19.75 8.04 -3.10
C ASP A 271 19.88 9.55 -3.26
N VAL A 272 19.68 10.01 -4.48
CA VAL A 272 19.72 11.44 -4.78
C VAL A 272 18.43 12.07 -4.26
N VAL A 273 18.55 12.95 -3.28
CA VAL A 273 17.44 13.78 -2.82
C VAL A 273 17.45 15.07 -3.64
N ASP A 274 16.32 15.41 -4.25
CA ASP A 274 16.21 16.63 -5.00
C ASP A 274 16.10 17.87 -4.10
N GLU A 275 16.08 19.08 -4.71
CA GLU A 275 15.98 20.36 -3.97
C GLU A 275 14.67 20.52 -3.18
N ASP A 276 13.64 19.72 -3.47
CA ASP A 276 12.35 19.70 -2.79
C ASP A 276 12.24 18.59 -1.73
N GLY A 277 13.29 17.76 -1.58
CA GLY A 277 13.34 16.65 -0.62
C GLY A 277 12.72 15.36 -1.15
N GLU A 278 12.43 15.24 -2.45
CA GLU A 278 11.99 13.98 -3.06
C GLU A 278 13.16 13.02 -3.23
N ILE A 279 12.98 11.79 -2.79
CA ILE A 279 13.96 10.71 -2.95
C ILE A 279 13.80 10.12 -4.35
N LEU A 280 14.84 10.25 -5.17
CA LEU A 280 14.87 9.72 -6.53
C LEU A 280 15.59 8.37 -6.53
N SER A 281 14.94 7.37 -5.95
CA SER A 281 15.51 6.03 -5.85
C SER A 281 15.34 5.24 -7.15
N PHE A 282 16.26 4.29 -7.34
CA PHE A 282 16.14 3.33 -8.44
C PHE A 282 14.89 2.42 -8.28
N GLU A 283 14.48 2.15 -7.05
CA GLU A 283 13.27 1.39 -6.75
C GLU A 283 12.01 2.08 -7.29
N ASN A 284 11.93 3.41 -7.17
CA ASN A 284 10.82 4.19 -7.71
C ASN A 284 10.73 4.10 -9.25
N LEU A 285 11.88 3.96 -9.93
CA LEU A 285 11.91 3.72 -11.38
C LEU A 285 11.37 2.32 -11.72
N VAL A 286 11.78 1.29 -10.96
CA VAL A 286 11.27 -0.08 -11.12
C VAL A 286 9.77 -0.13 -10.87
N TYR A 287 9.31 0.50 -9.79
CA TYR A 287 7.88 0.62 -9.46
C TYR A 287 7.10 1.26 -10.61
N SER A 288 7.53 2.43 -11.11
CA SER A 288 6.86 3.10 -12.22
C SER A 288 6.88 2.27 -13.52
N THR A 289 7.89 1.42 -13.70
CA THR A 289 7.94 0.48 -14.82
C THR A 289 6.86 -0.59 -14.69
N PHE A 290 6.63 -1.13 -13.48
CA PHE A 290 5.54 -2.08 -13.22
C PHE A 290 4.17 -1.44 -13.45
N GLU A 291 3.93 -0.24 -12.93
CA GLU A 291 2.65 0.47 -13.13
C GLU A 291 2.34 0.69 -14.62
N PHE A 292 3.35 1.07 -15.40
CA PHE A 292 3.17 1.17 -16.86
C PHE A 292 2.84 -0.18 -17.50
N ILE A 293 3.50 -1.27 -17.09
CA ILE A 293 3.20 -2.62 -17.62
C ILE A 293 1.78 -3.05 -17.20
N VAL A 294 1.39 -2.80 -15.96
CA VAL A 294 0.01 -3.06 -15.47
C VAL A 294 -1.01 -2.32 -16.31
N ALA A 295 -0.81 -1.05 -16.62
CA ALA A 295 -1.70 -0.28 -17.47
C ALA A 295 -1.85 -0.89 -18.89
N LEU A 296 -0.76 -1.43 -19.45
CA LEU A 296 -0.82 -2.17 -20.71
C LEU A 296 -1.61 -3.48 -20.58
N VAL A 297 -1.42 -4.21 -19.48
CA VAL A 297 -2.11 -5.49 -19.21
C VAL A 297 -3.61 -5.29 -19.03
N GLU A 298 -4.01 -4.25 -18.32
CA GLU A 298 -5.41 -3.92 -18.07
C GLU A 298 -6.17 -3.48 -19.32
N SER A 299 -5.46 -2.85 -20.25
CA SER A 299 -6.07 -2.36 -21.49
C SER A 299 -6.17 -3.44 -22.55
N SER A 300 -7.40 -3.80 -22.92
CA SER A 300 -7.67 -4.80 -23.99
C SER A 300 -7.00 -4.48 -25.33
N LYS A 301 -6.62 -3.22 -25.58
CA LYS A 301 -5.98 -2.78 -26.82
C LYS A 301 -4.56 -3.31 -26.95
N PHE A 302 -3.85 -3.50 -25.85
CA PHE A 302 -2.46 -3.96 -25.83
C PHE A 302 -2.31 -5.46 -25.58
N LYS A 303 -3.43 -6.20 -25.44
CA LYS A 303 -3.43 -7.63 -25.14
C LYS A 303 -2.47 -8.45 -26.01
N LYS A 304 -2.50 -8.25 -27.34
CA LYS A 304 -1.61 -8.98 -28.26
C LYS A 304 -0.14 -8.61 -28.08
N THR A 305 0.13 -7.36 -27.75
CA THR A 305 1.48 -6.87 -27.51
C THR A 305 2.08 -7.49 -26.25
N VAL A 306 1.33 -7.46 -25.13
CA VAL A 306 1.74 -8.07 -23.87
C VAL A 306 1.91 -9.58 -24.02
N GLN A 307 1.00 -10.25 -24.72
CA GLN A 307 1.01 -11.70 -24.93
C GLN A 307 2.31 -12.20 -25.58
N GLN A 308 2.93 -11.41 -26.44
CA GLN A 308 4.21 -11.77 -27.09
C GLN A 308 5.38 -11.86 -26.11
N TYR A 309 5.34 -11.07 -25.03
CA TYR A 309 6.42 -10.97 -24.04
C TYR A 309 6.05 -11.58 -22.68
N LEU A 310 4.93 -12.28 -22.61
CA LEU A 310 4.32 -12.73 -21.35
C LEU A 310 5.27 -13.55 -20.47
N GLU A 311 6.02 -14.49 -21.07
CA GLU A 311 6.97 -15.33 -20.33
C GLU A 311 8.15 -14.52 -19.76
N GLU A 312 8.66 -13.58 -20.55
CA GLU A 312 9.78 -12.73 -20.10
C GLU A 312 9.29 -11.72 -19.05
N ILE A 313 8.09 -11.16 -19.19
CA ILE A 313 7.52 -10.28 -18.15
C ILE A 313 7.41 -11.07 -16.84
N LEU A 314 6.85 -12.26 -16.85
CA LEU A 314 6.73 -13.12 -15.66
C LEU A 314 8.11 -13.45 -15.06
N PHE A 315 9.09 -13.81 -15.90
CA PHE A 315 10.44 -14.13 -15.42
C PHE A 315 11.10 -12.96 -14.72
N PHE A 316 11.19 -11.79 -15.36
CA PHE A 316 11.84 -10.62 -14.79
C PHE A 316 11.07 -10.08 -13.59
N THR A 317 9.74 -10.11 -13.60
CA THR A 317 8.94 -9.71 -12.45
C THR A 317 9.25 -10.55 -11.22
N MET A 318 9.39 -11.88 -11.36
CA MET A 318 9.82 -12.73 -10.25
C MET A 318 11.24 -12.40 -9.77
N VAL A 319 12.16 -12.03 -10.67
CA VAL A 319 13.53 -11.65 -10.26
C VAL A 319 13.49 -10.39 -9.39
N TYR A 320 12.68 -9.39 -9.74
CA TYR A 320 12.49 -8.17 -8.92
C TYR A 320 11.74 -8.43 -7.60
N MET A 321 10.93 -9.48 -7.53
CA MET A 321 10.11 -9.81 -6.36
C MET A 321 10.90 -10.48 -5.23
N GLN A 322 12.20 -10.76 -5.40
CA GLN A 322 13.02 -11.40 -4.37
C GLN A 322 13.05 -10.57 -3.08
N ILE A 323 13.15 -11.25 -1.94
CA ILE A 323 13.33 -10.62 -0.63
C ILE A 323 14.67 -9.88 -0.55
N THR A 324 14.68 -8.65 -0.05
CA THR A 324 15.92 -7.87 0.13
C THR A 324 16.61 -8.22 1.43
N ASP A 325 17.94 -7.97 1.54
CA ASP A 325 18.66 -8.16 2.80
C ASP A 325 18.14 -7.21 3.89
N GLU A 326 17.71 -6.00 3.54
CA GLU A 326 17.06 -5.08 4.49
C GLU A 326 15.75 -5.65 5.04
N GLN A 327 14.92 -6.27 4.18
CA GLN A 327 13.69 -6.95 4.63
C GLN A 327 14.03 -8.14 5.53
N VAL A 328 15.05 -8.93 5.19
CA VAL A 328 15.49 -10.06 6.01
C VAL A 328 15.90 -9.59 7.41
N ASP A 329 16.67 -8.50 7.51
CA ASP A 329 17.11 -7.92 8.78
C ASP A 329 15.94 -7.31 9.55
N LEU A 330 15.11 -6.50 8.89
CA LEU A 330 13.94 -5.85 9.50
C LEU A 330 12.95 -6.89 10.05
N TRP A 331 12.54 -7.83 9.23
CA TRP A 331 11.52 -8.83 9.58
C TRP A 331 12.01 -9.86 10.59
N SER A 332 13.33 -10.10 10.64
CA SER A 332 13.92 -10.94 11.68
C SER A 332 13.90 -10.28 13.06
N ASN A 333 13.97 -8.96 13.11
CA ASN A 333 13.99 -8.18 14.34
C ASN A 333 12.59 -7.67 14.75
N ASP A 334 11.71 -7.41 13.78
CA ASP A 334 10.34 -6.96 13.98
C ASP A 334 9.34 -7.86 13.25
N PRO A 335 8.79 -8.87 13.93
CA PRO A 335 7.83 -9.78 13.35
C PRO A 335 6.44 -9.14 13.09
N ASN A 336 6.08 -8.03 13.73
CA ASN A 336 4.85 -7.30 13.40
C ASN A 336 4.99 -6.64 12.04
N GLN A 337 6.13 -5.97 11.80
CA GLN A 337 6.41 -5.38 10.49
C GLN A 337 6.42 -6.44 9.37
N PHE A 338 6.92 -7.66 9.66
CA PHE A 338 6.84 -8.76 8.70
C PHE A 338 5.40 -9.13 8.32
N VAL A 339 4.50 -9.21 9.31
CA VAL A 339 3.08 -9.51 9.05
C VAL A 339 2.43 -8.37 8.26
N GLU A 340 2.69 -7.12 8.63
CA GLU A 340 2.12 -5.93 7.98
C GLU A 340 2.59 -5.77 6.54
N ASP A 341 3.88 -5.94 6.27
CA ASP A 341 4.46 -5.79 4.92
C ASP A 341 4.02 -6.91 3.97
N GLU A 342 3.69 -8.09 4.48
CA GLU A 342 3.21 -9.25 3.70
C GLU A 342 1.68 -9.34 3.67
N ASP A 343 0.96 -8.38 4.23
CA ASP A 343 -0.50 -8.32 4.17
C ASP A 343 -0.96 -7.71 2.84
N GLU A 344 -1.82 -8.42 2.13
CA GLU A 344 -2.37 -8.02 0.83
C GLU A 344 -3.25 -6.75 0.93
N GLU A 345 -3.82 -6.46 2.11
CA GLU A 345 -4.68 -5.29 2.34
C GLU A 345 -3.87 -4.05 2.73
N THR A 346 -2.63 -4.20 3.14
CA THR A 346 -1.77 -3.09 3.49
C THR A 346 -1.24 -2.41 2.22
N LEU A 347 -1.46 -1.10 2.11
CA LEU A 347 -0.95 -0.27 1.00
C LEU A 347 0.57 -0.03 1.16
N SER A 348 1.34 -1.09 1.33
CA SER A 348 2.80 -1.01 1.34
C SER A 348 3.31 -0.87 -0.08
N TYR A 349 3.88 0.28 -0.41
CA TYR A 349 4.49 0.53 -1.72
C TYR A 349 5.90 -0.07 -1.76
N SER A 350 5.98 -1.38 -2.06
CA SER A 350 7.25 -2.03 -2.31
C SER A 350 7.30 -2.65 -3.71
N VAL A 351 8.51 -2.79 -4.27
CA VAL A 351 8.72 -3.46 -5.55
C VAL A 351 8.20 -4.90 -5.48
N ARG A 352 8.37 -5.58 -4.35
CA ARG A 352 7.90 -6.94 -4.10
C ARG A 352 6.38 -7.06 -4.23
N ILE A 353 5.61 -6.17 -3.59
CA ILE A 353 4.14 -6.18 -3.64
C ILE A 353 3.63 -5.79 -5.03
N SER A 354 4.23 -4.79 -5.67
CA SER A 354 3.88 -4.40 -7.04
C SER A 354 4.13 -5.53 -8.05
N ALA A 355 5.22 -6.28 -7.86
CA ALA A 355 5.52 -7.46 -8.65
C ALA A 355 4.48 -8.58 -8.45
N GLN A 356 4.05 -8.83 -7.21
CA GLN A 356 2.98 -9.79 -6.90
C GLN A 356 1.69 -9.40 -7.62
N PHE A 357 1.28 -8.13 -7.52
CA PHE A 357 0.09 -7.60 -8.17
C PHE A 357 0.16 -7.76 -9.70
N LEU A 358 1.31 -7.48 -10.31
CA LEU A 358 1.52 -7.67 -11.75
C LEU A 358 1.36 -9.13 -12.16
N ILE A 359 1.96 -10.08 -11.41
CA ILE A 359 1.85 -11.53 -11.69
C ILE A 359 0.39 -11.99 -11.59
N LEU A 360 -0.32 -11.60 -10.53
CA LEU A 360 -1.75 -11.90 -10.36
C LEU A 360 -2.58 -11.36 -11.51
N THR A 361 -2.37 -10.10 -11.88
CA THR A 361 -3.08 -9.44 -12.98
C THR A 361 -2.82 -10.17 -14.31
N LEU A 362 -1.58 -10.58 -14.58
CA LEU A 362 -1.24 -11.37 -15.77
C LEU A 362 -1.96 -12.72 -15.78
N CYS A 363 -1.98 -13.45 -14.65
CA CYS A 363 -2.65 -14.75 -14.55
C CYS A 363 -4.18 -14.63 -14.71
N GLN A 364 -4.80 -13.56 -14.24
CA GLN A 364 -6.23 -13.30 -14.42
C GLN A 364 -6.59 -12.91 -15.86
N ARG A 365 -5.73 -12.17 -16.55
CA ARG A 365 -6.00 -11.61 -17.89
C ARG A 365 -5.64 -12.56 -19.05
N PHE A 366 -4.66 -13.45 -18.86
CA PHE A 366 -4.14 -14.32 -19.91
C PHE A 366 -4.28 -15.79 -19.52
N LYS A 367 -5.08 -16.55 -20.27
CA LYS A 367 -5.30 -17.99 -20.00
C LYS A 367 -4.04 -18.84 -20.07
N GLU A 368 -3.05 -18.42 -20.86
CA GLU A 368 -1.76 -19.08 -21.02
C GLU A 368 -0.72 -18.67 -19.96
N ALA A 369 -1.01 -17.66 -19.15
CA ALA A 369 -0.06 -17.16 -18.15
C ALA A 369 0.39 -18.23 -17.16
N PRO A 370 -0.46 -19.11 -16.60
CA PRO A 370 0.01 -20.17 -15.71
C PRO A 370 1.03 -21.10 -16.35
N GLN A 371 0.88 -21.47 -17.64
CA GLN A 371 1.85 -22.30 -18.35
C GLN A 371 3.16 -21.54 -18.62
N LYS A 372 3.07 -20.25 -18.96
CA LYS A 372 4.23 -19.38 -19.17
C LYS A 372 4.99 -19.12 -17.87
N LEU A 373 4.27 -18.93 -16.78
CA LEU A 373 4.84 -18.83 -15.44
C LEU A 373 5.67 -20.06 -15.09
N PHE A 374 5.17 -21.23 -15.49
CA PHE A 374 5.85 -22.51 -15.28
C PHE A 374 7.22 -22.56 -15.94
N ASN A 375 7.28 -22.12 -17.20
CA ASN A 375 8.54 -22.05 -17.92
C ASN A 375 9.50 -21.06 -17.25
N ALA A 376 8.97 -19.92 -16.81
CA ALA A 376 9.73 -18.91 -16.08
C ALA A 376 10.27 -19.45 -14.73
N VAL A 377 9.44 -20.17 -13.96
CA VAL A 377 9.82 -20.88 -12.74
C VAL A 377 10.96 -21.87 -12.98
N GLY A 378 10.86 -22.68 -14.07
CA GLY A 378 11.93 -23.61 -14.44
C GLY A 378 13.28 -22.92 -14.70
N ARG A 379 13.26 -21.79 -15.41
CA ARG A 379 14.44 -20.96 -15.67
C ARG A 379 15.03 -20.37 -14.38
N LEU A 380 14.17 -19.90 -13.50
CA LEU A 380 14.58 -19.30 -12.23
C LEU A 380 15.17 -20.34 -11.28
N LYS A 381 14.56 -21.55 -11.23
CA LYS A 381 15.10 -22.68 -10.48
C LYS A 381 16.50 -23.06 -10.94
N LEU A 382 16.72 -23.16 -12.26
CA LEU A 382 18.06 -23.43 -12.82
C LEU A 382 19.10 -22.39 -12.37
N LYS A 383 18.74 -21.11 -12.35
CA LYS A 383 19.61 -20.04 -11.87
C LYS A 383 19.92 -20.18 -10.37
N GLY A 384 18.94 -20.51 -9.54
CA GLY A 384 19.13 -20.80 -8.12
C GLY A 384 20.03 -22.02 -7.88
N ASP A 385 19.86 -23.10 -8.65
CA ASP A 385 20.69 -24.31 -8.60
C ASP A 385 22.16 -24.00 -8.96
N GLU A 386 22.36 -23.18 -10.00
CA GLU A 386 23.69 -22.74 -10.42
C GLU A 386 24.39 -21.95 -9.31
N LEU A 387 23.73 -20.95 -8.74
CA LEU A 387 24.25 -20.15 -7.63
C LEU A 387 24.56 -21.01 -6.39
N ARG A 388 23.66 -21.95 -6.06
CA ARG A 388 23.89 -22.90 -4.95
C ARG A 388 25.14 -23.73 -5.17
N THR A 389 25.36 -24.22 -6.42
CA THR A 389 26.53 -25.00 -6.77
C THR A 389 27.81 -24.18 -6.70
N GLN A 390 27.73 -22.87 -6.98
CA GLN A 390 28.86 -21.94 -6.87
C GLN A 390 29.13 -21.51 -5.43
N GLY A 391 28.25 -21.86 -4.48
CA GLY A 391 28.37 -21.47 -3.07
C GLY A 391 27.94 -20.03 -2.78
N ASP A 392 27.14 -19.42 -3.65
CA ASP A 392 26.56 -18.10 -3.42
C ASP A 392 25.58 -18.15 -2.23
N GLU A 393 25.70 -17.22 -1.31
CA GLU A 393 24.89 -17.19 -0.08
C GLU A 393 23.43 -16.78 -0.32
N HIS A 394 23.12 -16.12 -1.44
CA HIS A 394 21.79 -15.62 -1.80
C HIS A 394 20.96 -16.58 -2.68
N TRP A 395 21.49 -17.80 -2.99
CA TRP A 395 20.80 -18.76 -3.86
C TRP A 395 19.36 -19.07 -3.41
N TRP A 396 19.10 -19.06 -2.11
CA TRP A 396 17.80 -19.40 -1.52
C TRP A 396 16.71 -18.38 -1.84
N LYS A 397 17.04 -17.11 -2.14
CA LYS A 397 16.11 -16.07 -2.52
C LYS A 397 15.38 -16.41 -3.84
N TYR A 398 16.02 -17.11 -4.74
CA TYR A 398 15.42 -17.61 -5.97
C TYR A 398 14.36 -18.68 -5.70
N TYR A 399 14.60 -19.58 -4.76
CA TYR A 399 13.61 -20.58 -4.37
C TYR A 399 12.46 -19.96 -3.56
N GLU A 400 12.77 -19.04 -2.67
CA GLU A 400 11.78 -18.33 -1.87
C GLU A 400 10.78 -17.62 -2.77
N VAL A 401 11.24 -16.83 -3.73
CA VAL A 401 10.36 -16.08 -4.65
C VAL A 401 9.54 -16.98 -5.57
N ILE A 402 10.08 -18.14 -5.99
CA ILE A 402 9.32 -19.13 -6.73
C ILE A 402 8.15 -19.65 -5.89
N LEU A 403 8.41 -20.03 -4.65
CA LEU A 403 7.39 -20.55 -3.74
C LEU A 403 6.35 -19.50 -3.42
N LEU A 404 6.78 -18.27 -3.14
CA LEU A 404 5.89 -17.12 -2.93
C LEU A 404 4.95 -16.94 -4.13
N CYS A 405 5.51 -16.88 -5.33
CA CYS A 405 4.74 -16.71 -6.55
C CYS A 405 3.71 -17.83 -6.77
N LEU A 406 4.12 -19.10 -6.58
CA LEU A 406 3.22 -20.25 -6.69
C LEU A 406 2.08 -20.21 -5.68
N GLY A 407 2.35 -19.76 -4.45
CA GLY A 407 1.35 -19.58 -3.42
C GLY A 407 0.31 -18.52 -3.77
N TYR A 408 0.74 -17.37 -4.30
CA TYR A 408 -0.16 -16.29 -4.73
C TYR A 408 -1.05 -16.66 -5.92
N VAL A 409 -0.54 -17.39 -6.89
CA VAL A 409 -1.31 -17.81 -8.07
C VAL A 409 -2.00 -19.17 -7.89
N GLN A 410 -2.14 -19.65 -6.64
CA GLN A 410 -2.70 -20.97 -6.33
C GLN A 410 -4.02 -21.25 -7.06
N GLN A 411 -4.96 -20.30 -7.06
CA GLN A 411 -6.28 -20.49 -7.67
C GLN A 411 -6.15 -20.79 -9.16
N SER A 412 -5.34 -20.03 -9.89
CA SER A 412 -5.09 -20.27 -11.31
C SER A 412 -4.39 -21.62 -11.58
N ILE A 413 -3.54 -22.08 -10.65
CA ILE A 413 -2.89 -23.39 -10.73
C ILE A 413 -3.91 -24.51 -10.52
N LEU A 414 -4.74 -24.39 -9.48
CA LEU A 414 -5.75 -25.41 -9.15
C LEU A 414 -6.77 -25.59 -10.29
N GLU A 415 -7.27 -24.50 -10.86
CA GLU A 415 -8.14 -24.54 -12.04
C GLU A 415 -7.51 -25.30 -13.21
N LYS A 416 -6.21 -25.10 -13.46
CA LYS A 416 -5.48 -25.77 -14.54
C LYS A 416 -5.19 -27.25 -14.25
N VAL A 417 -5.04 -27.60 -12.98
CA VAL A 417 -4.91 -29.00 -12.54
C VAL A 417 -6.24 -29.73 -12.70
N GLU A 418 -7.36 -29.12 -12.31
CA GLU A 418 -8.71 -29.68 -12.44
C GLU A 418 -9.10 -29.90 -13.91
N THR A 419 -8.75 -28.98 -14.80
CA THR A 419 -9.00 -29.12 -16.25
C THR A 419 -8.04 -30.07 -16.94
N GLY A 420 -7.03 -30.61 -16.23
CA GLY A 420 -6.03 -31.53 -16.82
C GLY A 420 -5.01 -30.84 -17.75
N GLU A 421 -4.98 -29.51 -17.76
CA GLU A 421 -4.04 -28.75 -18.58
C GLU A 421 -2.60 -28.73 -17.99
N LEU A 422 -2.47 -28.89 -16.65
CA LEU A 422 -1.19 -29.07 -15.97
C LEU A 422 -0.98 -30.55 -15.61
N LYS A 423 0.10 -31.13 -16.17
CA LYS A 423 0.43 -32.55 -16.03
C LYS A 423 1.02 -32.90 -14.66
N ASP A 424 1.11 -34.23 -14.40
CA ASP A 424 1.69 -34.74 -13.14
C ASP A 424 3.17 -34.37 -12.94
N ASP A 425 3.93 -34.13 -13.99
CA ASP A 425 5.31 -33.64 -13.94
C ASP A 425 5.41 -32.31 -13.17
N PHE A 426 4.39 -31.48 -13.30
CA PHE A 426 4.29 -30.24 -12.54
C PHE A 426 4.12 -30.48 -11.06
N LYS A 427 3.12 -31.28 -10.67
CA LYS A 427 2.86 -31.58 -9.26
C LYS A 427 4.10 -32.17 -8.59
N ASN A 428 4.82 -33.05 -9.29
CA ASN A 428 6.05 -33.65 -8.85
C ASN A 428 7.17 -32.60 -8.68
N SER A 429 7.31 -31.68 -9.63
CA SER A 429 8.31 -30.60 -9.56
C SER A 429 8.03 -29.65 -8.40
N VAL A 430 6.77 -29.26 -8.18
CA VAL A 430 6.39 -28.42 -7.03
C VAL A 430 6.65 -29.14 -5.72
N LYS A 431 6.26 -30.42 -5.62
CA LYS A 431 6.53 -31.23 -4.43
C LYS A 431 8.03 -31.33 -4.12
N GLU A 432 8.86 -31.56 -5.13
CA GLU A 432 10.33 -31.62 -4.98
C GLU A 432 10.88 -30.29 -4.47
N MET A 433 10.45 -29.17 -5.04
CA MET A 433 10.86 -27.83 -4.59
C MET A 433 10.47 -27.56 -3.15
N LEU A 434 9.23 -27.88 -2.75
CA LEU A 434 8.75 -27.73 -1.38
C LEU A 434 9.57 -28.56 -0.38
N VAL A 435 9.85 -29.82 -0.71
CA VAL A 435 10.66 -30.70 0.14
C VAL A 435 12.11 -30.21 0.27
N THR A 436 12.69 -29.74 -0.84
CA THR A 436 14.04 -29.17 -0.84
C THR A 436 14.11 -27.92 0.03
N ALA A 437 13.11 -27.02 -0.07
CA ALA A 437 13.03 -25.80 0.70
C ALA A 437 12.75 -26.04 2.19
N CYS A 438 12.03 -27.10 2.55
CA CYS A 438 11.74 -27.49 3.93
C CYS A 438 12.92 -28.17 4.64
N SER A 439 14.01 -28.48 3.92
CA SER A 439 15.16 -29.20 4.51
C SER A 439 16.00 -28.31 5.43
N THR A 440 16.71 -28.93 6.37
CA THR A 440 17.64 -28.23 7.29
C THR A 440 18.82 -27.57 6.56
N GLU A 441 19.06 -27.92 5.29
CA GLU A 441 20.11 -27.35 4.44
C GLU A 441 19.62 -26.12 3.64
N ALA A 442 18.39 -25.65 3.89
CA ALA A 442 17.78 -24.55 3.14
C ALA A 442 18.48 -23.19 3.34
N GLY A 443 19.31 -23.04 4.36
CA GLY A 443 20.15 -21.85 4.59
C GLY A 443 19.41 -20.62 5.12
N SER A 444 18.05 -20.59 5.08
CA SER A 444 17.26 -19.42 5.53
C SER A 444 15.93 -19.82 6.15
N ALA A 445 15.60 -19.18 7.28
CA ALA A 445 14.29 -19.31 7.92
C ALA A 445 13.13 -18.86 7.01
N PHE A 446 13.36 -17.85 6.17
CA PHE A 446 12.38 -17.35 5.20
C PHE A 446 12.06 -18.40 4.14
N LEU A 447 13.06 -19.10 3.58
CA LEU A 447 12.81 -20.16 2.61
C LEU A 447 12.03 -21.33 3.22
N VAL A 448 12.42 -21.76 4.43
CA VAL A 448 11.73 -22.83 5.15
C VAL A 448 10.28 -22.42 5.44
N GLY A 449 10.09 -21.24 6.00
CA GLY A 449 8.76 -20.71 6.30
C GLY A 449 7.87 -20.55 5.05
N GLN A 450 8.48 -20.06 3.97
CA GLN A 450 7.79 -19.94 2.67
C GLN A 450 7.33 -21.31 2.14
N SER A 451 8.12 -22.38 2.38
CA SER A 451 7.71 -23.73 2.02
C SER A 451 6.47 -24.21 2.79
N PHE A 452 6.35 -23.85 4.09
CA PHE A 452 5.14 -24.15 4.89
C PHE A 452 3.92 -23.44 4.32
N TRP A 453 4.03 -22.13 4.09
CA TRP A 453 2.92 -21.34 3.59
C TRP A 453 2.47 -21.81 2.20
N THR A 454 3.42 -22.01 1.27
CA THR A 454 3.09 -22.46 -0.08
C THR A 454 2.51 -23.88 -0.08
N SER A 455 2.99 -24.79 0.79
CA SER A 455 2.41 -26.12 0.93
C SER A 455 0.97 -26.09 1.44
N SER A 456 0.62 -25.16 2.33
CA SER A 456 -0.75 -24.96 2.80
C SER A 456 -1.67 -24.45 1.70
N LYS A 457 -1.19 -23.48 0.88
CA LYS A 457 -1.92 -22.93 -0.25
C LYS A 457 -2.13 -23.98 -1.37
N LEU A 458 -1.17 -24.85 -1.60
CA LEU A 458 -1.21 -25.87 -2.64
C LEU A 458 -1.56 -27.28 -2.11
N ALA A 459 -2.15 -27.37 -0.91
CA ALA A 459 -2.50 -28.65 -0.28
C ALA A 459 -3.38 -29.53 -1.18
N ALA A 460 -4.22 -28.95 -2.02
CA ALA A 460 -5.09 -29.69 -2.94
C ALA A 460 -4.34 -30.51 -4.01
N ILE A 461 -3.09 -30.20 -4.32
CA ILE A 461 -2.27 -30.96 -5.27
C ILE A 461 -1.31 -31.93 -4.58
N LEU A 462 -1.24 -31.92 -3.26
CA LEU A 462 -0.39 -32.80 -2.46
C LEU A 462 -1.15 -34.05 -2.01
N ASP A 463 -0.43 -35.18 -1.88
CA ASP A 463 -0.98 -36.38 -1.25
C ASP A 463 -1.02 -36.26 0.28
N ASP A 464 -1.85 -37.07 0.93
CA ASP A 464 -2.04 -37.02 2.39
C ASP A 464 -0.74 -37.26 3.17
N GLN A 465 0.20 -38.04 2.65
CA GLN A 465 1.51 -38.26 3.26
C GLN A 465 2.35 -36.98 3.23
N SER A 466 2.34 -36.28 2.11
CA SER A 466 3.05 -34.99 1.96
C SER A 466 2.42 -33.92 2.88
N ILE A 467 1.09 -33.83 2.91
CA ILE A 467 0.38 -32.92 3.82
C ILE A 467 0.78 -33.19 5.27
N SER A 468 0.76 -34.46 5.71
CA SER A 468 1.17 -34.84 7.06
C SER A 468 2.63 -34.49 7.37
N HIS A 469 3.52 -34.64 6.39
CA HIS A 469 4.93 -34.25 6.53
C HIS A 469 5.08 -32.73 6.74
N PHE A 470 4.43 -31.92 5.92
CA PHE A 470 4.48 -30.46 6.07
C PHE A 470 3.77 -29.98 7.34
N LEU A 471 2.65 -30.59 7.72
CA LEU A 471 2.00 -30.32 9.00
C LEU A 471 2.93 -30.60 10.19
N GLN A 472 3.62 -31.73 10.19
CA GLN A 472 4.58 -32.07 11.26
C GLN A 472 5.70 -31.03 11.37
N ALA A 473 6.26 -30.60 10.22
CA ALA A 473 7.31 -29.57 10.17
C ALA A 473 6.78 -28.22 10.65
N THR A 474 5.60 -27.81 10.17
CA THR A 474 4.92 -26.55 10.56
C THR A 474 4.62 -26.50 12.05
N VAL A 475 4.06 -27.59 12.61
CA VAL A 475 3.75 -27.67 14.04
C VAL A 475 5.02 -27.68 14.88
N GLY A 476 6.08 -28.37 14.42
CA GLY A 476 7.41 -28.32 15.05
C GLY A 476 8.00 -26.91 15.13
N ALA A 477 7.70 -26.07 14.13
CA ALA A 477 8.17 -24.69 14.09
C ALA A 477 7.45 -23.74 15.07
N LEU A 478 6.30 -24.11 15.65
CA LEU A 478 5.61 -23.30 16.67
C LEU A 478 6.31 -23.29 18.04
N GLY A 479 7.25 -24.19 18.30
CA GLY A 479 7.91 -24.33 19.60
C GLY A 479 8.60 -23.04 20.07
N GLU A 480 8.59 -22.76 21.38
CA GLU A 480 9.15 -21.54 21.98
C GLU A 480 10.63 -21.30 21.68
N GLY A 481 11.41 -22.35 21.46
CA GLY A 481 12.84 -22.26 21.14
C GLY A 481 13.13 -22.07 19.64
N GLN A 482 12.11 -21.96 18.80
CA GLN A 482 12.27 -21.81 17.37
C GLN A 482 12.48 -20.34 16.95
N ASN A 483 13.03 -20.16 15.75
CA ASN A 483 13.18 -18.84 15.15
C ASN A 483 11.81 -18.14 15.01
N THR A 484 11.75 -16.86 15.37
CA THR A 484 10.49 -16.07 15.39
C THR A 484 9.83 -16.01 14.01
N VAL A 485 10.61 -15.84 12.95
CA VAL A 485 10.10 -15.83 11.57
C VAL A 485 9.42 -17.15 11.22
N LEU A 486 10.04 -18.29 11.60
CA LEU A 486 9.44 -19.62 11.38
C LEU A 486 8.14 -19.80 12.17
N ARG A 487 8.07 -19.27 13.40
CA ARG A 487 6.86 -19.32 14.22
C ARG A 487 5.70 -18.55 13.57
N VAL A 488 5.98 -17.36 13.02
CA VAL A 488 4.99 -16.55 12.29
C VAL A 488 4.51 -17.28 11.03
N PHE A 489 5.44 -17.80 10.22
CA PHE A 489 5.07 -18.61 9.06
C PHE A 489 4.27 -19.85 9.44
N ALA A 490 4.58 -20.49 10.55
CA ALA A 490 3.84 -21.66 11.02
C ALA A 490 2.38 -21.31 11.35
N VAL A 491 2.14 -20.18 12.03
CA VAL A 491 0.77 -19.67 12.28
C VAL A 491 0.04 -19.39 10.97
N LYS A 492 0.66 -18.62 10.05
CA LYS A 492 0.11 -18.30 8.73
C LYS A 492 -0.21 -19.55 7.91
N SER A 493 0.62 -20.59 8.01
CA SER A 493 0.44 -21.84 7.27
C SER A 493 -0.63 -22.73 7.87
N LEU A 494 -0.75 -22.76 9.20
CA LEU A 494 -1.81 -23.51 9.89
C LEU A 494 -3.20 -23.00 9.54
N TYR A 495 -3.36 -21.68 9.37
CA TYR A 495 -4.60 -21.11 8.86
C TYR A 495 -5.00 -21.80 7.54
N GLY A 496 -4.11 -21.82 6.54
CA GLY A 496 -4.38 -22.42 5.24
C GLY A 496 -4.61 -23.93 5.29
N PHE A 497 -3.83 -24.68 6.10
CA PHE A 497 -4.04 -26.12 6.27
C PHE A 497 -5.37 -26.46 6.95
N CYS A 498 -5.72 -25.75 8.02
CA CYS A 498 -6.98 -26.00 8.73
C CYS A 498 -8.19 -25.71 7.85
N ASP A 499 -8.13 -24.60 7.09
CA ASP A 499 -9.19 -24.22 6.16
C ASP A 499 -9.37 -25.28 5.05
N TYR A 500 -8.30 -25.63 4.34
CA TYR A 500 -8.35 -26.66 3.30
C TYR A 500 -8.81 -28.04 3.82
N LEU A 501 -8.28 -28.49 4.97
CA LEU A 501 -8.58 -29.83 5.50
C LEU A 501 -10.01 -29.91 6.05
N ARG A 502 -10.54 -28.82 6.56
CA ARG A 502 -11.95 -28.71 6.93
C ARG A 502 -12.85 -28.83 5.71
N ASP A 503 -12.60 -28.04 4.68
CA ASP A 503 -13.42 -27.99 3.45
C ASP A 503 -13.35 -29.29 2.64
N SER A 504 -12.22 -29.98 2.68
CA SER A 504 -12.04 -31.30 2.05
C SER A 504 -12.48 -32.50 2.90
N ASN A 505 -13.02 -32.26 4.11
CA ASN A 505 -13.39 -33.31 5.08
C ASN A 505 -12.23 -34.23 5.49
N LYS A 506 -11.00 -33.69 5.56
CA LYS A 506 -9.77 -34.41 5.94
C LYS A 506 -9.21 -33.99 7.29
N THR A 507 -10.03 -33.44 8.17
CA THR A 507 -9.62 -32.94 9.50
C THR A 507 -8.91 -33.97 10.38
N ASN A 508 -9.12 -35.28 10.11
CA ASN A 508 -8.41 -36.37 10.76
C ASN A 508 -6.87 -36.28 10.66
N LEU A 509 -6.34 -35.60 9.63
CA LEU A 509 -4.90 -35.37 9.49
C LEU A 509 -4.36 -34.35 10.50
N LEU A 510 -5.22 -33.47 11.03
CA LEU A 510 -4.86 -32.50 12.07
C LEU A 510 -4.95 -33.09 13.50
N HIS A 511 -5.76 -34.11 13.72
CA HIS A 511 -6.03 -34.62 15.07
C HIS A 511 -4.76 -34.98 15.87
N PRO A 512 -3.71 -35.61 15.29
CA PRO A 512 -2.49 -35.92 16.02
C PRO A 512 -1.71 -34.72 16.53
N PHE A 513 -1.97 -33.53 15.95
CA PHE A 513 -1.20 -32.32 16.21
C PHE A 513 -1.95 -31.26 17.02
N LEU A 514 -3.26 -31.45 17.30
CA LEU A 514 -4.12 -30.41 17.91
C LEU A 514 -3.59 -29.91 19.25
N GLU A 515 -3.05 -30.78 20.11
CA GLU A 515 -2.48 -30.35 21.39
C GLU A 515 -1.25 -29.44 21.20
N GLN A 516 -0.36 -29.79 20.26
CA GLN A 516 0.84 -29.01 19.97
C GLN A 516 0.48 -27.70 19.29
N ILE A 517 -0.49 -27.71 18.38
CA ILE A 517 -1.03 -26.52 17.73
C ILE A 517 -1.59 -25.55 18.77
N ALA A 518 -2.46 -26.04 19.67
CA ALA A 518 -3.05 -25.21 20.70
C ALA A 518 -2.01 -24.63 21.65
N ALA A 519 -1.05 -25.45 22.11
CA ALA A 519 0.04 -24.99 22.96
C ALA A 519 0.90 -23.90 22.26
N GLY A 520 1.24 -24.09 20.98
CA GLY A 520 2.00 -23.14 20.20
C GLY A 520 1.27 -21.82 19.98
N ILE A 521 -0.03 -21.86 19.62
CA ILE A 521 -0.88 -20.67 19.44
C ILE A 521 -1.03 -19.90 20.75
N LEU A 522 -1.28 -20.58 21.88
CA LEU A 522 -1.36 -19.94 23.19
C LEU A 522 -0.04 -19.27 23.57
N SER A 523 1.09 -19.93 23.29
CA SER A 523 2.41 -19.35 23.49
C SER A 523 2.63 -18.10 22.63
N MET A 524 2.24 -18.11 21.35
CA MET A 524 2.31 -16.94 20.47
C MET A 524 1.44 -15.79 20.98
N ALA A 525 0.19 -16.07 21.36
CA ALA A 525 -0.75 -15.05 21.85
C ALA A 525 -0.31 -14.42 23.19
N THR A 526 0.56 -15.07 23.97
CA THR A 526 1.12 -14.51 25.21
C THR A 526 2.40 -13.73 24.98
N GLN A 527 3.16 -14.02 23.93
CA GLN A 527 4.50 -13.45 23.67
C GLN A 527 4.48 -12.27 22.70
N PHE A 528 3.50 -12.20 21.81
CA PHE A 528 3.43 -11.19 20.76
C PHE A 528 2.22 -10.26 20.95
N SER A 529 2.27 -9.14 20.27
CA SER A 529 1.25 -8.09 20.26
C SER A 529 0.92 -7.67 18.83
N GLU A 530 -0.01 -6.78 18.65
CA GLU A 530 -0.32 -6.13 17.37
C GLU A 530 -0.63 -7.13 16.24
N SER A 531 0.02 -7.01 15.10
CA SER A 531 -0.29 -7.76 13.87
C SER A 531 -0.01 -9.27 14.00
N VAL A 532 1.04 -9.66 14.72
CA VAL A 532 1.31 -11.10 15.02
C VAL A 532 0.23 -11.69 15.93
N LEU A 533 -0.24 -10.92 16.89
CA LEU A 533 -1.34 -11.35 17.77
C LEU A 533 -2.64 -11.49 16.98
N ALA A 534 -2.97 -10.53 16.10
CA ALA A 534 -4.14 -10.59 15.24
C ALA A 534 -4.13 -11.88 14.40
N LEU A 535 -3.06 -12.12 13.63
CA LEU A 535 -2.87 -13.34 12.85
C LEU A 535 -2.99 -14.62 13.69
N THR A 536 -2.48 -14.59 14.92
CA THR A 536 -2.54 -15.73 15.85
C THR A 536 -3.97 -16.02 16.31
N LEU A 537 -4.75 -14.98 16.64
CA LEU A 537 -6.14 -15.11 17.05
C LEU A 537 -7.04 -15.55 15.89
N GLU A 538 -6.85 -15.02 14.70
CA GLU A 538 -7.56 -15.46 13.49
C GLU A 538 -7.28 -16.94 13.19
N THR A 539 -6.02 -17.36 13.31
CA THR A 539 -5.65 -18.79 13.16
C THR A 539 -6.32 -19.64 14.25
N LEU A 540 -6.39 -19.15 15.48
CA LEU A 540 -7.09 -19.83 16.56
C LEU A 540 -8.58 -20.02 16.24
N MET A 541 -9.25 -19.02 15.67
CA MET A 541 -10.68 -19.09 15.27
C MET A 541 -10.95 -20.22 14.27
N ILE A 542 -10.01 -20.54 13.40
CA ILE A 542 -10.14 -21.70 12.49
C ILE A 542 -9.83 -23.00 13.22
N VAL A 543 -8.78 -23.04 14.03
CA VAL A 543 -8.37 -24.26 14.78
C VAL A 543 -9.45 -24.78 15.72
N ILE A 544 -10.15 -23.89 16.43
CA ILE A 544 -11.25 -24.29 17.35
C ILE A 544 -12.43 -24.96 16.62
N LYS A 545 -12.58 -24.72 15.31
CA LYS A 545 -13.64 -25.32 14.48
C LYS A 545 -13.25 -26.68 13.89
N VAL A 546 -12.00 -27.11 14.00
CA VAL A 546 -11.51 -28.39 13.44
C VAL A 546 -12.09 -29.58 14.19
N ASN A 547 -12.14 -29.50 15.52
CA ASN A 547 -12.68 -30.57 16.37
C ASN A 547 -13.32 -29.98 17.62
N LEU A 548 -14.65 -29.97 17.66
CA LEU A 548 -15.43 -29.33 18.75
C LEU A 548 -15.28 -30.02 20.10
N GLU A 549 -15.04 -31.35 20.14
CA GLU A 549 -14.78 -32.09 21.37
C GLU A 549 -13.43 -31.72 21.97
N PHE A 550 -12.40 -31.64 21.13
CA PHE A 550 -11.09 -31.13 21.52
C PHE A 550 -11.18 -29.69 22.04
N THR A 551 -11.89 -28.82 21.34
CA THR A 551 -12.08 -27.43 21.76
C THR A 551 -12.79 -27.32 23.10
N SER A 552 -13.81 -28.12 23.34
CA SER A 552 -14.49 -28.20 24.65
C SER A 552 -13.52 -28.57 25.76
N THR A 553 -12.67 -29.56 25.51
CA THR A 553 -11.66 -30.03 26.48
C THR A 553 -10.57 -28.94 26.71
N LEU A 554 -10.14 -28.28 25.64
CA LEU A 554 -9.16 -27.19 25.69
C LEU A 554 -9.67 -26.04 26.55
N VAL A 555 -10.90 -25.58 26.32
CA VAL A 555 -11.51 -24.47 27.07
C VAL A 555 -11.66 -24.81 28.58
N GLN A 556 -11.98 -26.06 28.92
CA GLN A 556 -12.13 -26.46 30.30
C GLN A 556 -10.78 -26.59 31.05
N ASN A 557 -9.76 -27.10 30.38
CA ASN A 557 -8.51 -27.55 31.02
C ASN A 557 -7.30 -26.67 30.78
N SER A 558 -7.40 -25.62 29.92
CA SER A 558 -6.30 -24.75 29.60
C SER A 558 -6.47 -23.32 30.11
N GLN A 559 -5.45 -22.49 29.86
CA GLN A 559 -5.44 -21.05 30.15
C GLN A 559 -6.12 -20.20 29.03
N LEU A 560 -6.81 -20.82 28.06
CA LEU A 560 -7.38 -20.12 26.91
C LEU A 560 -8.38 -19.02 27.34
N ILE A 561 -9.38 -19.35 28.16
CA ILE A 561 -10.37 -18.35 28.60
C ILE A 561 -9.76 -17.25 29.49
N PRO A 562 -8.91 -17.54 30.47
CA PRO A 562 -8.15 -16.51 31.18
C PRO A 562 -7.32 -15.61 30.27
N LEU A 563 -6.68 -16.18 29.24
CA LEU A 563 -5.92 -15.42 28.26
C LEU A 563 -6.82 -14.48 27.43
N ILE A 564 -7.92 -14.98 26.86
CA ILE A 564 -8.88 -14.16 26.11
C ILE A 564 -9.41 -13.01 26.97
N ASN A 565 -9.74 -13.28 28.23
CA ASN A 565 -10.20 -12.24 29.16
C ASN A 565 -9.13 -11.16 29.41
N ALA A 566 -7.87 -11.56 29.56
CA ALA A 566 -6.76 -10.63 29.71
C ALA A 566 -6.50 -9.81 28.43
N LEU A 567 -6.56 -10.44 27.26
CA LEU A 567 -6.44 -9.76 25.97
C LEU A 567 -7.59 -8.77 25.75
N TYR A 568 -8.82 -9.17 26.06
CA TYR A 568 -9.96 -8.28 25.98
C TYR A 568 -9.75 -7.03 26.85
N LEU A 569 -9.38 -7.19 28.12
CA LEU A 569 -9.13 -6.04 29.02
C LEU A 569 -8.00 -5.13 28.54
N LYS A 570 -7.02 -5.68 27.83
CA LYS A 570 -5.89 -4.92 27.30
C LYS A 570 -6.22 -4.19 26.00
N TYR A 571 -7.03 -4.80 25.14
CA TYR A 571 -7.25 -4.34 23.76
C TYR A 571 -8.72 -3.98 23.45
N ALA A 572 -9.59 -3.84 24.46
CA ALA A 572 -11.00 -3.49 24.28
C ALA A 572 -11.28 -2.15 23.56
N THR A 573 -10.26 -1.32 23.39
CA THR A 573 -10.34 -0.03 22.67
C THR A 573 -9.45 0.01 21.44
N ASP A 574 -8.89 -1.13 21.06
CA ASP A 574 -8.06 -1.27 19.89
C ASP A 574 -8.93 -1.66 18.69
N HIS A 575 -9.04 -0.78 17.70
CA HIS A 575 -9.94 -0.97 16.55
C HIS A 575 -9.59 -2.17 15.66
N HIS A 576 -8.40 -2.75 15.79
CA HIS A 576 -7.96 -3.90 15.02
C HIS A 576 -8.15 -5.23 15.80
N LEU A 577 -7.73 -5.27 17.06
CA LEU A 577 -7.76 -6.51 17.88
C LEU A 577 -9.09 -6.76 18.56
N GLU A 578 -9.82 -5.71 18.94
CA GLU A 578 -11.11 -5.85 19.63
C GLU A 578 -12.13 -6.68 18.81
N PRO A 579 -12.38 -6.40 17.51
CA PRO A 579 -13.32 -7.18 16.72
C PRO A 579 -12.92 -8.67 16.59
N ILE A 580 -11.61 -8.96 16.50
CA ILE A 580 -11.11 -10.34 16.42
C ILE A 580 -11.37 -11.09 17.72
N ILE A 581 -11.19 -10.43 18.88
CA ILE A 581 -11.47 -11.02 20.19
C ILE A 581 -12.98 -11.24 20.37
N GLU A 582 -13.81 -10.32 19.91
CA GLU A 582 -15.27 -10.45 19.92
C GLU A 582 -15.73 -11.64 19.09
N ASP A 583 -15.24 -11.75 17.86
CA ASP A 583 -15.56 -12.86 16.96
C ASP A 583 -15.10 -14.22 17.52
N LEU A 584 -13.90 -14.28 18.12
CA LEU A 584 -13.39 -15.48 18.78
C LEU A 584 -14.30 -15.91 19.93
N LEU A 585 -14.76 -14.96 20.75
CA LEU A 585 -15.72 -15.23 21.82
C LEU A 585 -17.07 -15.71 21.26
N GLY A 586 -17.51 -15.13 20.16
CA GLY A 586 -18.71 -15.52 19.43
C GLY A 586 -18.62 -16.96 18.91
N ASP A 587 -17.52 -17.31 18.28
CA ASP A 587 -17.28 -18.67 17.77
C ASP A 587 -17.24 -19.74 18.91
N LEU A 588 -16.58 -19.40 20.00
CA LEU A 588 -16.58 -20.26 21.19
C LEU A 588 -17.98 -20.38 21.84
N ALA A 589 -18.78 -19.31 21.80
CA ALA A 589 -20.12 -19.31 22.38
C ALA A 589 -21.12 -20.20 21.62
N GLU A 590 -20.87 -20.52 20.36
CA GLU A 590 -21.66 -21.49 19.59
C GLU A 590 -21.54 -22.91 20.12
N ILE A 591 -20.48 -23.23 20.89
CA ILE A 591 -20.23 -24.52 21.49
C ILE A 591 -20.81 -24.53 22.94
N PRO A 592 -21.86 -25.31 23.24
CA PRO A 592 -22.56 -25.20 24.54
C PRO A 592 -21.68 -25.41 25.78
N THR A 593 -20.68 -26.28 25.71
CA THR A 593 -19.71 -26.53 26.80
C THR A 593 -18.77 -25.33 26.99
N CYS A 594 -18.33 -24.68 25.91
CA CYS A 594 -17.49 -23.48 25.96
C CYS A 594 -18.29 -22.26 26.44
N TYR A 595 -19.55 -22.13 25.99
CA TYR A 595 -20.46 -21.08 26.44
C TYR A 595 -20.64 -21.09 27.97
N ALA A 596 -20.82 -22.26 28.59
CA ALA A 596 -20.94 -22.39 30.05
C ALA A 596 -19.69 -21.81 30.77
N VAL A 597 -18.49 -22.08 30.26
CA VAL A 597 -17.23 -21.57 30.83
C VAL A 597 -17.09 -20.05 30.62
N ILE A 598 -17.49 -19.55 29.46
CA ILE A 598 -17.52 -18.10 29.17
C ILE A 598 -18.45 -17.35 30.12
N MET A 599 -19.65 -17.90 30.33
CA MET A 599 -20.63 -17.36 31.27
C MET A 599 -20.11 -17.32 32.71
N GLU A 600 -19.32 -18.30 33.12
CA GLU A 600 -18.73 -18.39 34.46
C GLU A 600 -17.53 -17.46 34.64
N LYS A 601 -16.65 -17.32 33.61
CA LYS A 601 -15.33 -16.70 33.78
C LYS A 601 -15.21 -15.31 33.13
N ILE A 602 -15.91 -15.01 32.03
CA ILE A 602 -15.81 -13.74 31.29
C ILE A 602 -16.96 -12.80 31.65
N VAL A 603 -18.20 -13.28 31.64
CA VAL A 603 -19.38 -12.43 31.89
C VAL A 603 -19.29 -11.63 33.19
N PRO A 604 -18.83 -12.19 34.35
CA PRO A 604 -18.65 -11.38 35.55
C PRO A 604 -17.72 -10.21 35.40
N THR A 605 -16.65 -10.34 34.58
CA THR A 605 -15.73 -9.23 34.25
C THR A 605 -16.44 -8.15 33.44
N LEU A 606 -17.20 -8.54 32.41
CA LEU A 606 -17.97 -7.60 31.56
C LEU A 606 -19.01 -6.85 32.38
N LEU A 607 -19.76 -7.54 33.28
CA LEU A 607 -20.72 -6.89 34.16
C LEU A 607 -20.04 -5.92 35.14
N SER A 608 -18.86 -6.27 35.67
CA SER A 608 -18.12 -5.41 36.59
C SER A 608 -17.64 -4.11 35.90
N ILE A 609 -17.33 -4.15 34.58
CA ILE A 609 -17.01 -2.96 33.79
C ILE A 609 -18.24 -2.03 33.69
N LEU A 610 -19.42 -2.60 33.43
CA LEU A 610 -20.66 -1.84 33.33
C LEU A 610 -21.13 -1.27 34.70
N GLU A 611 -20.86 -1.99 35.80
CA GLU A 611 -21.20 -1.53 37.15
C GLU A 611 -20.24 -0.47 37.68
N ALA A 612 -19.00 -0.45 37.18
CA ALA A 612 -17.97 0.42 37.69
C ALA A 612 -18.31 1.92 37.46
N PRO A 613 -17.97 2.78 38.43
CA PRO A 613 -18.07 4.22 38.25
C PRO A 613 -17.04 4.72 37.22
N GLU A 614 -17.33 5.82 36.53
CA GLU A 614 -16.53 6.38 35.42
C GLU A 614 -15.10 6.79 35.83
N ASP A 615 -14.86 7.03 37.10
CA ASP A 615 -13.53 7.32 37.63
C ASP A 615 -12.62 6.08 37.73
N LYS A 616 -13.16 4.88 37.59
CA LYS A 616 -12.42 3.61 37.68
C LYS A 616 -12.26 2.87 36.35
N VAL A 617 -13.19 3.05 35.42
CA VAL A 617 -13.17 2.40 34.10
C VAL A 617 -13.38 3.48 33.05
N PRO A 618 -12.50 3.58 32.03
CA PRO A 618 -12.67 4.54 30.94
C PRO A 618 -14.03 4.38 30.26
N PRO A 619 -14.79 5.46 30.00
CA PRO A 619 -16.09 5.38 29.32
C PRO A 619 -16.05 4.68 27.98
N VAL A 620 -14.92 4.79 27.26
CA VAL A 620 -14.67 4.16 25.96
C VAL A 620 -14.76 2.61 25.99
N MET A 621 -14.64 1.96 27.15
CA MET A 621 -14.80 0.52 27.29
C MET A 621 -16.26 0.04 27.35
N VAL A 622 -17.22 0.96 27.48
CA VAL A 622 -18.63 0.61 27.68
C VAL A 622 -19.23 0.01 26.41
N ALA A 623 -19.01 0.65 25.24
CA ALA A 623 -19.55 0.19 23.97
C ALA A 623 -19.01 -1.20 23.59
N PRO A 624 -17.68 -1.47 23.55
CA PRO A 624 -17.15 -2.81 23.30
C PRO A 624 -17.66 -3.88 24.27
N THR A 625 -17.88 -3.52 25.55
CA THR A 625 -18.42 -4.46 26.54
C THR A 625 -19.86 -4.87 26.22
N ILE A 626 -20.67 -3.94 25.72
CA ILE A 626 -22.05 -4.22 25.30
C ILE A 626 -22.04 -5.06 24.00
N ASP A 627 -21.10 -4.81 23.07
CA ASP A 627 -20.95 -5.58 21.83
C ASP A 627 -20.64 -7.04 22.12
N VAL A 628 -19.66 -7.34 22.98
CA VAL A 628 -19.34 -8.71 23.39
C VAL A 628 -20.55 -9.38 24.04
N LEU A 629 -21.28 -8.70 24.95
CA LEU A 629 -22.49 -9.26 25.56
C LEU A 629 -23.58 -9.54 24.51
N THR A 630 -23.70 -8.67 23.50
CA THR A 630 -24.63 -8.84 22.37
C THR A 630 -24.29 -10.08 21.56
N VAL A 631 -23.00 -10.26 21.24
CA VAL A 631 -22.53 -11.46 20.52
C VAL A 631 -22.78 -12.72 21.31
N LEU A 632 -22.51 -12.74 22.63
CA LEU A 632 -22.80 -13.90 23.49
C LEU A 632 -24.29 -14.24 23.54
N ILE A 633 -25.16 -13.23 23.51
CA ILE A 633 -26.62 -13.44 23.41
C ILE A 633 -27.00 -14.00 22.04
N ARG A 634 -26.43 -13.42 20.96
CA ARG A 634 -26.78 -13.78 19.59
C ARG A 634 -26.30 -15.17 19.21
N LYS A 635 -25.08 -15.53 19.58
CA LYS A 635 -24.38 -16.77 19.21
C LYS A 635 -24.58 -17.90 20.19
N GLY A 636 -24.87 -17.61 21.46
CA GLY A 636 -25.04 -18.59 22.51
C GLY A 636 -26.28 -19.52 22.36
N PRO A 637 -26.29 -20.64 23.08
CA PRO A 637 -27.37 -21.63 23.02
C PRO A 637 -28.75 -21.03 23.37
N LYS A 638 -29.79 -21.47 22.68
CA LYS A 638 -31.18 -21.03 22.95
C LYS A 638 -31.95 -22.13 23.72
N PRO A 639 -32.84 -21.78 24.66
CA PRO A 639 -33.21 -20.43 25.12
C PRO A 639 -32.14 -19.83 26.01
N ILE A 640 -32.02 -18.48 25.96
CA ILE A 640 -31.07 -17.71 26.79
C ILE A 640 -31.47 -17.89 28.27
N GLN A 641 -30.47 -18.04 29.15
CA GLN A 641 -30.71 -18.15 30.59
C GLN A 641 -31.35 -16.87 31.15
N GLN A 642 -32.49 -17.04 31.82
CA GLN A 642 -33.23 -15.88 32.38
C GLN A 642 -32.38 -15.06 33.37
N SER A 643 -31.52 -15.71 34.17
CA SER A 643 -30.60 -15.03 35.10
C SER A 643 -29.62 -14.10 34.36
N PHE A 644 -29.14 -14.48 33.18
CA PHE A 644 -28.26 -13.66 32.38
C PHE A 644 -28.96 -12.38 31.92
N ILE A 645 -30.18 -12.50 31.38
CA ILE A 645 -30.98 -11.36 30.96
C ILE A 645 -31.27 -10.42 32.13
N LEU A 646 -31.69 -10.97 33.28
CA LEU A 646 -32.02 -10.18 34.45
C LEU A 646 -30.82 -9.41 35.04
N ASN A 647 -29.63 -9.94 34.92
CA ASN A 647 -28.41 -9.28 35.40
C ASN A 647 -27.84 -8.27 34.40
N THR A 648 -27.94 -8.53 33.09
CA THR A 648 -27.29 -7.74 32.04
C THR A 648 -28.15 -6.58 31.57
N PHE A 649 -29.44 -6.81 31.26
CA PHE A 649 -30.32 -5.80 30.66
C PHE A 649 -30.45 -4.51 31.50
N PRO A 650 -30.61 -4.54 32.83
CA PRO A 650 -30.69 -3.32 33.62
C PRO A 650 -29.42 -2.48 33.60
N LEU A 651 -28.25 -3.13 33.57
CA LEU A 651 -26.95 -2.42 33.50
C LEU A 651 -26.73 -1.75 32.15
N VAL A 652 -26.97 -2.50 31.07
CA VAL A 652 -26.85 -1.97 29.70
C VAL A 652 -27.82 -0.81 29.48
N SER A 653 -29.10 -0.97 29.86
CA SER A 653 -30.13 0.09 29.78
C SER A 653 -29.76 1.33 30.59
N LYS A 654 -29.21 1.15 31.80
CA LYS A 654 -28.75 2.26 32.62
C LYS A 654 -27.63 3.05 31.95
N LYS A 655 -26.64 2.36 31.40
CA LYS A 655 -25.50 3.00 30.70
C LYS A 655 -25.96 3.75 29.44
N ALA A 656 -26.82 3.15 28.63
CA ALA A 656 -27.37 3.78 27.44
C ALA A 656 -28.21 5.03 27.75
N LEU A 657 -29.02 5.00 28.82
CA LEU A 657 -29.84 6.15 29.25
C LEU A 657 -29.02 7.29 29.87
N GLN A 658 -27.84 7.02 30.36
CA GLN A 658 -26.93 8.00 31.00
C GLN A 658 -25.86 8.55 30.06
N SER A 659 -25.75 8.00 28.84
CA SER A 659 -24.71 8.37 27.88
C SER A 659 -25.27 9.28 26.78
N ASP A 660 -24.49 10.30 26.43
CA ASP A 660 -24.67 11.12 25.21
C ASP A 660 -23.83 10.59 24.05
N ASP A 661 -23.11 9.49 24.22
CA ASP A 661 -22.28 8.85 23.20
C ASP A 661 -23.14 8.08 22.21
N GLU A 662 -23.09 8.47 20.93
CA GLU A 662 -23.83 7.84 19.85
C GLU A 662 -23.47 6.36 19.68
N GLY A 663 -22.21 5.98 19.91
CA GLY A 663 -21.73 4.60 19.84
C GLY A 663 -22.44 3.71 20.86
N ILE A 664 -22.51 4.13 22.14
CA ILE A 664 -23.21 3.40 23.20
C ILE A 664 -24.70 3.25 22.89
N ILE A 665 -25.32 4.31 22.37
CA ILE A 665 -26.75 4.30 21.99
C ILE A 665 -26.99 3.31 20.84
N GLN A 666 -26.13 3.33 19.84
CA GLN A 666 -26.24 2.41 18.68
C GLN A 666 -26.11 0.94 19.11
N VAL A 667 -25.11 0.63 19.92
CA VAL A 667 -24.88 -0.73 20.41
C VAL A 667 -26.02 -1.22 21.30
N PHE A 668 -26.63 -0.34 22.10
CA PHE A 668 -27.83 -0.66 22.88
C PHE A 668 -28.99 -1.10 22.01
N PHE A 669 -29.22 -0.45 20.85
CA PHE A 669 -30.26 -0.89 19.91
C PHE A 669 -29.96 -2.27 19.31
N CYS A 670 -28.70 -2.63 19.12
CA CYS A 670 -28.31 -3.97 18.68
C CYS A 670 -28.50 -5.03 19.77
N PHE A 671 -28.31 -4.65 21.04
CA PHE A 671 -28.48 -5.51 22.20
C PHE A 671 -29.96 -5.80 22.52
N SER A 672 -30.84 -4.82 22.36
CA SER A 672 -32.27 -4.91 22.70
C SER A 672 -33.11 -5.64 21.64
#